data_d09c24dff444d610a5f828afc6cc1b60
#
_entry.id   d09c24dff444d610a5f828afc6cc1b60
#
_cell.length_a   1.000
_cell.length_b   1.000
_cell.length_c   1.000
_cell.angle_alpha   90.00
_cell.angle_beta   90.00
_cell.angle_gamma   90.00
#
_symmetry.space_group_name_H-M   'P 1'
#
loop_
_entity.id
_entity.type
_entity.pdbx_description
1 polymer ?
#
loop_
_entity_poly.entity_id
_entity_poly.type
_entity_poly.pdbx_seq_one_letter_code
_entity_poly.pdbx_strand_id
1 'polypeptide(L)'
;MTARWWAIVCGLLCAAAPLLAQTNGAITGHVRQRAGGQPLSGAEIGLDGRWVARTDSTGFYRIREARSGWHSVTVRAIGFDTMRRDSVLVRAGQVTVVNFTVDVYTIEQPIVVEAYADSILDPTLVATVQRISGDELRRFPVTTLDEAVSLSAGAVGESYRGGRLGQQAFVLDGLGIKNQLDASTGPLGVRIPPELLTEASLVTNGFSARYGQAISGLINVVTKDGGDRWTGRAAYETDRLLSGAADLGQDRAIVSLDGPLGRGIGIVAVVDVDGRLDADPVNAPASPEPLDPRNASPALLPHNSGERYDAAAKLRVPLGGAHTLRVFGLRSVEQRLLYDPVYKYDPRNAPARRVSGDLVSAHLQRATNAFTADLRAGYFAREFLRGALAGEPSYRFGAFTGRTFHFVGEDLARGQDTVLAAAPIAGFAAPDLTDRSAWGVPAFFLGGGSRGDIAWNQFRELRAQADFSVGGPGADFYFGAEAARQRVRTFQRALAYLPVGDSVPPATAASFTPTSGAAYFESQLHGQDFVITFGVRYDQFNPGSGVPGTSFGARRSLNPRLGFSTVLKGATFVASWGRFSQAPDFQYLVDAAFDDTLRTGRFRRGNPNLGFEDATQYEFSVRARPSERTTLRISAFNKLLDGLVASVPLGVDPDSTIFGNADFGTVKGVEVVGERPLRDGWGVRVGYTLQSAQASATDAYQLVRRIRIDPGGDTIDPARVQFPLDYDRRHSLTVVGQVQVPDSAGPTALGVRPLAGLEAATIVRASSGLPYTMTNATGDTLIGLPNSYRLPMLVTVDLLLRRPLRLGRWQGSVYVDVRNLLNRRNIEAVRRESGMPNPTSGAIDSLAERAFAAHPEPIPYESPRYRAFADLDGNGLIEGRSELFPLYLSAARDYTQPLFSYGPPRLFRLGVELVF
;
A
#
# COMPACT_ATOMS: atom_id res chain seq x y z
N MET A 1 30.32 24.85 27.62
CA MET A 1 29.83 23.58 28.29
C MET A 1 29.85 22.34 27.37
N THR A 2 30.47 22.42 26.23
CA THR A 2 30.44 21.35 25.21
C THR A 2 31.67 20.43 25.13
N ALA A 3 32.76 20.78 25.80
CA ALA A 3 34.01 20.01 25.77
C ALA A 3 34.16 18.92 26.86
N ARG A 4 33.30 18.94 27.87
CA ARG A 4 33.36 17.96 28.99
C ARG A 4 32.62 16.67 28.75
N TRP A 5 31.66 16.61 27.79
CA TRP A 5 30.91 15.41 27.48
C TRP A 5 31.64 14.44 26.56
N TRP A 6 32.52 14.95 25.68
CA TRP A 6 33.36 14.11 24.81
C TRP A 6 34.45 13.36 25.55
N ALA A 7 34.99 13.94 26.63
CA ALA A 7 35.97 13.26 27.46
C ALA A 7 35.39 12.10 28.29
N ILE A 8 34.09 12.16 28.64
CA ILE A 8 33.42 11.06 29.37
C ILE A 8 33.06 9.92 28.44
N VAL A 9 32.67 10.18 27.21
CA VAL A 9 32.36 9.16 26.19
C VAL A 9 33.64 8.45 25.71
N CYS A 10 34.72 9.16 25.51
CA CYS A 10 36.02 8.54 25.19
C CYS A 10 36.65 7.81 26.37
N GLY A 11 36.43 8.27 27.62
CA GLY A 11 36.92 7.58 28.84
C GLY A 11 36.17 6.28 29.14
N LEU A 12 34.90 6.19 28.80
CA LEU A 12 34.10 4.95 28.92
C LEU A 12 34.42 3.92 27.82
N LEU A 13 34.96 4.35 26.69
CA LEU A 13 35.40 3.45 25.62
C LEU A 13 36.81 2.87 25.83
N CYS A 14 37.63 3.47 26.69
CA CYS A 14 39.00 3.00 26.97
C CYS A 14 39.15 2.15 28.24
N ALA A 15 38.10 1.98 29.07
CA ALA A 15 38.17 1.26 30.33
C ALA A 15 37.65 -0.18 30.31
N ALA A 16 37.45 -0.79 29.12
CA ALA A 16 37.12 -2.20 28.96
C ALA A 16 38.35 -2.99 28.48
N ALA A 17 39.34 -3.11 29.31
CA ALA A 17 40.43 -4.11 29.17
C ALA A 17 39.99 -5.45 29.78
N PRO A 18 40.44 -6.61 29.26
CA PRO A 18 39.67 -7.83 29.21
C PRO A 18 39.91 -8.72 30.42
N LEU A 19 38.86 -9.13 31.05
CA LEU A 19 38.80 -10.34 31.84
C LEU A 19 37.76 -11.25 31.20
N LEU A 20 38.21 -12.00 30.18
CA LEU A 20 37.44 -13.09 29.62
C LEU A 20 38.34 -14.31 29.45
N ALA A 21 38.19 -15.24 30.34
CA ALA A 21 38.44 -16.63 30.04
C ALA A 21 37.43 -17.02 28.94
N GLN A 22 37.82 -16.86 27.67
CA GLN A 22 37.00 -17.29 26.53
C GLN A 22 37.05 -18.82 26.49
N THR A 23 35.97 -19.44 26.89
CA THR A 23 35.75 -20.87 26.72
C THR A 23 35.09 -21.08 25.38
N ASN A 24 35.84 -21.50 24.37
CA ASN A 24 35.35 -21.92 23.07
C ASN A 24 34.76 -23.32 23.14
N GLY A 25 33.75 -23.63 22.33
CA GLY A 25 33.28 -24.98 22.04
C GLY A 25 33.82 -25.46 20.68
N ALA A 26 33.44 -26.64 20.27
CA ALA A 26 33.74 -27.17 18.95
C ALA A 26 32.46 -27.58 18.23
N ILE A 27 32.48 -27.50 16.90
CA ILE A 27 31.40 -28.03 16.05
C ILE A 27 31.99 -29.16 15.23
N THR A 28 31.31 -30.32 15.18
CA THR A 28 31.67 -31.46 14.35
C THR A 28 30.44 -31.96 13.58
N GLY A 29 30.67 -32.69 12.51
CA GLY A 29 29.58 -33.33 11.78
C GLY A 29 30.03 -34.04 10.54
N HIS A 30 29.09 -34.63 9.84
CA HIS A 30 29.29 -35.29 8.57
C HIS A 30 28.44 -34.63 7.47
N VAL A 31 29.01 -34.55 6.27
CA VAL A 31 28.31 -34.13 5.06
C VAL A 31 28.14 -35.35 4.17
N ARG A 32 26.90 -35.65 3.79
CA ARG A 32 26.56 -36.82 2.95
C ARG A 32 25.66 -36.39 1.81
N GLN A 33 25.70 -37.12 0.70
CA GLN A 33 24.75 -36.97 -0.40
C GLN A 33 23.41 -37.57 0.00
N ARG A 34 22.29 -36.92 -0.38
CA ARG A 34 20.95 -37.47 -0.15
C ARG A 34 20.74 -38.75 -0.95
N ALA A 35 21.14 -38.73 -2.22
CA ALA A 35 21.08 -39.90 -3.07
C ALA A 35 22.21 -40.87 -2.72
N GLY A 36 21.87 -42.01 -2.10
CA GLY A 36 22.84 -43.08 -1.78
C GLY A 36 23.64 -42.92 -0.48
N GLY A 37 23.47 -41.81 0.27
CA GLY A 37 24.15 -41.64 1.59
C GLY A 37 25.68 -41.54 1.57
N GLN A 38 26.28 -41.40 0.39
CA GLN A 38 27.74 -41.37 0.23
C GLN A 38 28.34 -40.15 0.94
N PRO A 39 29.51 -40.31 1.60
CA PRO A 39 30.20 -39.22 2.24
C PRO A 39 30.72 -38.23 1.20
N LEU A 40 30.63 -36.92 1.51
CA LEU A 40 31.10 -35.87 0.62
C LEU A 40 32.43 -35.30 1.10
N SER A 41 33.52 -35.66 0.41
CA SER A 41 34.88 -35.17 0.69
C SER A 41 35.14 -33.81 0.06
N GLY A 42 35.91 -32.95 0.74
CA GLY A 42 36.32 -31.65 0.25
C GLY A 42 35.24 -30.57 0.30
N ALA A 43 34.07 -30.84 0.90
CA ALA A 43 33.02 -29.82 1.10
C ALA A 43 33.53 -28.73 2.05
N GLU A 44 33.34 -27.47 1.68
CA GLU A 44 33.72 -26.33 2.47
C GLU A 44 32.65 -26.05 3.54
N ILE A 45 33.07 -25.79 4.76
CA ILE A 45 32.24 -25.52 5.93
C ILE A 45 32.46 -24.08 6.35
N GLY A 46 31.37 -23.30 6.31
CA GLY A 46 31.33 -21.94 6.80
C GLY A 46 30.74 -21.85 8.19
N LEU A 47 31.29 -20.98 9.02
CA LEU A 47 30.74 -20.55 10.31
C LEU A 47 30.46 -19.04 10.23
N ASP A 48 29.21 -18.63 10.42
CA ASP A 48 28.78 -17.22 10.37
C ASP A 48 29.26 -16.48 9.12
N GLY A 49 29.17 -17.15 7.96
CA GLY A 49 29.58 -16.59 6.67
C GLY A 49 31.08 -16.69 6.35
N ARG A 50 31.91 -17.24 7.22
CA ARG A 50 33.35 -17.47 6.98
C ARG A 50 33.64 -18.94 6.73
N TRP A 51 34.40 -19.29 5.69
CA TRP A 51 34.85 -20.64 5.42
C TRP A 51 35.99 -21.00 6.38
N VAL A 52 35.74 -21.98 7.27
CA VAL A 52 36.64 -22.28 8.40
C VAL A 52 37.14 -23.74 8.44
N ALA A 53 36.48 -24.64 7.70
CA ALA A 53 36.87 -26.03 7.63
C ALA A 53 36.52 -26.69 6.30
N ARG A 54 37.08 -27.90 6.04
CA ARG A 54 36.68 -28.77 4.93
C ARG A 54 36.42 -30.17 5.43
N THR A 55 35.56 -30.93 4.74
CA THR A 55 35.33 -32.34 5.04
C THR A 55 36.47 -33.22 4.55
N ASP A 56 36.79 -34.25 5.33
CA ASP A 56 37.74 -35.30 4.95
C ASP A 56 37.11 -36.37 4.02
N SER A 57 37.85 -37.44 3.72
CA SER A 57 37.39 -38.55 2.86
C SER A 57 36.17 -39.30 3.40
N THR A 58 35.86 -39.18 4.68
CA THR A 58 34.67 -39.77 5.31
C THR A 58 33.48 -38.81 5.41
N GLY A 59 33.65 -37.59 4.83
CA GLY A 59 32.71 -36.52 4.91
C GLY A 59 32.68 -35.83 6.31
N PHE A 60 33.60 -36.14 7.19
CA PHE A 60 33.69 -35.59 8.54
C PHE A 60 34.35 -34.20 8.48
N TYR A 61 33.84 -33.28 9.31
CA TYR A 61 34.46 -31.99 9.56
C TYR A 61 34.51 -31.62 11.02
N ARG A 62 35.45 -30.73 11.38
CA ARG A 62 35.59 -30.18 12.73
C ARG A 62 36.01 -28.73 12.71
N ILE A 63 35.23 -27.90 13.37
CA ILE A 63 35.58 -26.52 13.72
C ILE A 63 36.05 -26.56 15.18
N ARG A 64 37.32 -26.26 15.43
CA ARG A 64 37.93 -26.48 16.76
C ARG A 64 37.63 -25.35 17.75
N GLU A 65 37.46 -24.14 17.28
CA GLU A 65 37.32 -22.93 18.08
C GLU A 65 36.10 -22.12 17.64
N ALA A 66 34.91 -22.63 17.92
CA ALA A 66 33.68 -21.88 17.81
C ALA A 66 33.38 -21.21 19.14
N ARG A 67 33.13 -19.92 19.16
CA ARG A 67 32.73 -19.20 20.37
C ARG A 67 31.45 -19.79 20.96
N SER A 68 31.27 -19.70 22.26
CA SER A 68 29.99 -20.06 22.86
C SER A 68 28.92 -19.06 22.45
N GLY A 69 27.77 -19.56 21.96
CA GLY A 69 26.69 -18.74 21.44
C GLY A 69 25.96 -19.42 20.28
N TRP A 70 25.07 -18.70 19.67
CA TRP A 70 24.34 -19.14 18.48
C TRP A 70 25.15 -18.84 17.22
N HIS A 71 25.24 -19.80 16.31
CA HIS A 71 26.00 -19.75 15.08
C HIS A 71 25.18 -20.24 13.89
N SER A 72 25.56 -19.83 12.70
CA SER A 72 25.13 -20.45 11.46
C SER A 72 26.24 -21.28 10.87
N VAL A 73 25.94 -22.51 10.48
CA VAL A 73 26.88 -23.41 9.81
C VAL A 73 26.41 -23.64 8.37
N THR A 74 27.29 -23.34 7.40
CA THR A 74 27.01 -23.49 5.97
C THR A 74 27.90 -24.56 5.39
N VAL A 75 27.36 -25.39 4.50
CA VAL A 75 28.16 -26.35 3.70
C VAL A 75 28.02 -26.04 2.22
N ARG A 76 29.15 -26.04 1.51
CA ARG A 76 29.22 -25.87 0.05
C ARG A 76 30.17 -26.90 -0.54
N ALA A 77 29.75 -27.52 -1.63
CA ALA A 77 30.61 -28.42 -2.39
C ALA A 77 30.31 -28.28 -3.90
N ILE A 78 31.36 -28.48 -4.73
CA ILE A 78 31.22 -28.38 -6.19
C ILE A 78 30.24 -29.46 -6.67
N GLY A 79 29.19 -29.08 -7.38
CA GLY A 79 28.18 -29.99 -7.90
C GLY A 79 27.07 -30.36 -6.91
N PHE A 80 26.99 -29.68 -5.75
CA PHE A 80 25.96 -29.90 -4.73
C PHE A 80 25.34 -28.59 -4.26
N ASP A 81 24.07 -28.66 -3.81
CA ASP A 81 23.40 -27.52 -3.22
C ASP A 81 24.11 -27.02 -1.98
N THR A 82 24.24 -25.70 -1.86
CA THR A 82 24.71 -25.08 -0.63
C THR A 82 23.64 -25.18 0.43
N MET A 83 23.94 -25.84 1.54
CA MET A 83 23.03 -25.91 2.67
C MET A 83 23.54 -25.11 3.86
N ARG A 84 22.63 -24.41 4.51
CA ARG A 84 22.88 -23.65 5.73
C ARG A 84 21.98 -24.15 6.86
N ARG A 85 22.52 -24.24 8.04
CA ARG A 85 21.80 -24.52 9.27
C ARG A 85 22.03 -23.38 10.25
N ASP A 86 21.01 -22.57 10.43
CA ASP A 86 20.99 -21.51 11.42
C ASP A 86 20.67 -22.03 12.82
N SER A 87 20.97 -21.24 13.83
CA SER A 87 20.63 -21.55 15.23
C SER A 87 21.34 -22.79 15.76
N VAL A 88 22.61 -22.90 15.47
CA VAL A 88 23.50 -23.88 16.06
C VAL A 88 24.04 -23.35 17.39
N LEU A 89 23.58 -23.87 18.52
CA LEU A 89 24.06 -23.45 19.83
C LEU A 89 25.37 -24.13 20.15
N VAL A 90 26.45 -23.36 20.25
CA VAL A 90 27.76 -23.81 20.74
C VAL A 90 27.90 -23.47 22.22
N ARG A 91 28.16 -24.46 23.05
CA ARG A 91 28.43 -24.27 24.48
C ARG A 91 29.92 -24.40 24.77
N ALA A 92 30.39 -23.59 25.71
CA ALA A 92 31.76 -23.59 26.14
C ALA A 92 32.25 -24.98 26.60
N GLY A 93 33.38 -25.42 26.07
CA GLY A 93 33.96 -26.72 26.40
C GLY A 93 33.22 -27.95 25.89
N GLN A 94 32.13 -27.74 25.08
CA GLN A 94 31.34 -28.85 24.52
C GLN A 94 31.49 -28.95 23.00
N VAL A 95 31.21 -30.13 22.46
CA VAL A 95 31.16 -30.41 21.04
C VAL A 95 29.68 -30.41 20.58
N THR A 96 29.36 -29.54 19.67
CA THR A 96 28.02 -29.52 19.01
C THR A 96 28.10 -30.31 17.72
N VAL A 97 27.20 -31.26 17.50
CA VAL A 97 27.17 -32.07 16.28
C VAL A 97 26.15 -31.52 15.30
N VAL A 98 26.60 -31.20 14.08
CA VAL A 98 25.79 -30.69 13.00
C VAL A 98 26.05 -31.49 11.73
N ASN A 99 25.11 -32.33 11.32
CA ASN A 99 25.21 -33.14 10.10
C ASN A 99 24.41 -32.47 8.95
N PHE A 100 24.94 -32.57 7.73
CA PHE A 100 24.31 -32.10 6.51
C PHE A 100 24.08 -33.28 5.55
N THR A 101 22.92 -33.21 4.90
CA THR A 101 22.59 -34.09 3.76
C THR A 101 22.31 -33.20 2.56
N VAL A 102 23.22 -33.17 1.59
CA VAL A 102 23.18 -32.27 0.44
C VAL A 102 22.69 -32.99 -0.82
N ASP A 103 21.96 -32.28 -1.66
CA ASP A 103 21.49 -32.76 -2.95
C ASP A 103 22.49 -32.39 -4.05
N VAL A 104 22.53 -33.15 -5.13
CA VAL A 104 23.35 -32.83 -6.31
C VAL A 104 22.83 -31.51 -6.88
N TYR A 105 23.74 -30.57 -7.10
CA TYR A 105 23.43 -29.29 -7.70
C TYR A 105 22.84 -29.48 -9.10
N THR A 106 21.55 -29.36 -9.21
CA THR A 106 20.87 -29.15 -10.49
C THR A 106 21.00 -27.67 -10.80
N ILE A 107 21.47 -27.30 -12.00
CA ILE A 107 21.76 -25.92 -12.41
C ILE A 107 20.46 -25.13 -12.43
N GLU A 108 19.96 -24.76 -11.26
CA GLU A 108 18.79 -23.97 -11.04
C GLU A 108 18.85 -23.29 -9.67
N GLN A 109 19.68 -22.26 -9.61
CA GLN A 109 19.41 -21.28 -8.57
C GLN A 109 19.01 -19.98 -9.24
N PRO A 110 17.73 -19.53 -9.00
CA PRO A 110 17.49 -18.12 -8.90
C PRO A 110 18.54 -17.60 -7.92
N ILE A 111 18.98 -16.36 -8.11
CA ILE A 111 19.65 -15.68 -7.00
C ILE A 111 18.63 -15.71 -5.89
N VAL A 112 18.85 -16.61 -5.00
CA VAL A 112 18.24 -16.57 -3.70
C VAL A 112 18.72 -15.27 -3.12
N VAL A 113 17.88 -14.24 -3.14
CA VAL A 113 17.78 -13.40 -1.97
C VAL A 113 17.49 -14.45 -0.90
N GLU A 114 18.52 -14.86 -0.15
CA GLU A 114 18.40 -15.93 0.83
C GLU A 114 17.20 -15.61 1.69
N ALA A 115 16.11 -16.35 1.48
CA ALA A 115 14.99 -16.29 2.37
C ALA A 115 15.47 -16.91 3.68
N TYR A 116 16.03 -16.08 4.53
CA TYR A 116 16.33 -16.49 5.89
C TYR A 116 15.01 -16.90 6.51
N ALA A 117 14.95 -18.13 6.97
CA ALA A 117 13.75 -18.65 7.64
C ALA A 117 13.33 -17.78 8.85
N ASP A 118 14.21 -16.89 9.31
CA ASP A 118 14.00 -15.92 10.39
C ASP A 118 14.63 -14.55 10.05
N SER A 119 13.98 -13.76 9.21
CA SER A 119 14.43 -12.40 8.87
C SER A 119 14.54 -11.47 10.09
N ILE A 120 13.86 -11.80 11.19
CA ILE A 120 13.91 -11.02 12.43
C ILE A 120 15.29 -11.10 13.09
N LEU A 121 16.01 -12.21 12.92
CA LEU A 121 17.26 -12.49 13.65
C LEU A 121 18.52 -12.28 12.82
N ASP A 122 18.42 -11.94 11.55
CA ASP A 122 19.59 -11.75 10.71
C ASP A 122 20.49 -10.63 11.27
N PRO A 123 21.69 -10.94 11.77
CA PRO A 123 22.59 -9.94 12.35
C PRO A 123 23.20 -9.01 11.30
N THR A 124 23.16 -9.38 10.02
CA THR A 124 23.68 -8.56 8.93
C THR A 124 22.69 -7.48 8.49
N LEU A 125 21.41 -7.62 8.84
CA LEU A 125 20.37 -6.66 8.52
C LEU A 125 20.34 -5.51 9.54
N VAL A 126 20.85 -4.37 9.17
CA VAL A 126 20.69 -3.11 9.92
C VAL A 126 19.33 -2.42 9.65
N ALA A 127 18.56 -2.92 8.69
CA ALA A 127 17.23 -2.44 8.36
C ALA A 127 16.12 -3.14 9.14
N THR A 128 15.02 -2.44 9.38
CA THR A 128 13.79 -3.06 9.87
C THR A 128 12.96 -3.56 8.71
N VAL A 129 12.97 -4.88 8.51
CA VAL A 129 12.29 -5.57 7.41
C VAL A 129 11.20 -6.48 7.97
N GLN A 130 10.03 -6.44 7.37
CA GLN A 130 8.94 -7.39 7.60
C GLN A 130 8.61 -8.08 6.28
N ARG A 131 8.76 -9.40 6.24
CA ARG A 131 8.61 -10.21 5.04
C ARG A 131 7.35 -11.05 5.11
N ILE A 132 6.74 -11.25 3.95
CA ILE A 132 5.62 -12.16 3.75
C ILE A 132 5.92 -12.93 2.47
N SER A 133 6.02 -14.24 2.56
CA SER A 133 6.24 -15.09 1.38
C SER A 133 4.96 -15.24 0.55
N GLY A 134 5.11 -15.51 -0.76
CA GLY A 134 3.97 -15.76 -1.63
C GLY A 134 3.13 -16.97 -1.18
N ASP A 135 3.74 -17.96 -0.52
CA ASP A 135 3.05 -19.12 0.03
C ASP A 135 2.23 -18.77 1.27
N GLU A 136 2.74 -17.88 2.14
CA GLU A 136 1.97 -17.36 3.27
C GLU A 136 0.77 -16.53 2.79
N LEU A 137 0.95 -15.69 1.77
CA LEU A 137 -0.12 -14.88 1.20
C LEU A 137 -1.32 -15.71 0.74
N ARG A 138 -1.06 -16.87 0.14
CA ARG A 138 -2.12 -17.79 -0.30
C ARG A 138 -2.90 -18.44 0.85
N ARG A 139 -2.33 -18.46 2.06
CA ARG A 139 -2.97 -19.02 3.26
C ARG A 139 -3.75 -17.99 4.06
N PHE A 140 -3.58 -16.71 3.76
CA PHE A 140 -4.27 -15.64 4.46
C PHE A 140 -5.49 -15.13 3.69
N PRO A 141 -6.48 -14.58 4.40
CA PRO A 141 -7.57 -13.86 3.78
C PRO A 141 -7.08 -12.48 3.26
N VAL A 142 -6.23 -12.49 2.23
CA VAL A 142 -5.70 -11.29 1.53
C VAL A 142 -5.77 -11.50 0.04
N THR A 143 -6.17 -10.46 -0.70
CA THR A 143 -6.39 -10.52 -2.15
C THR A 143 -5.52 -9.56 -2.93
N THR A 144 -4.86 -8.61 -2.24
CA THR A 144 -3.99 -7.61 -2.86
C THR A 144 -2.65 -7.50 -2.15
N LEU A 145 -1.65 -6.94 -2.84
CA LEU A 145 -0.35 -6.64 -2.25
C LEU A 145 -0.48 -5.67 -1.05
N ASP A 146 -1.35 -4.65 -1.17
CA ASP A 146 -1.53 -3.65 -0.12
C ASP A 146 -2.16 -4.26 1.14
N GLU A 147 -3.16 -5.14 0.99
CA GLU A 147 -3.69 -5.92 2.12
C GLU A 147 -2.60 -6.76 2.80
N ALA A 148 -1.72 -7.39 2.00
CA ALA A 148 -0.61 -8.18 2.50
C ALA A 148 0.39 -7.34 3.30
N VAL A 149 0.82 -6.21 2.75
CA VAL A 149 1.76 -5.28 3.40
C VAL A 149 1.14 -4.66 4.65
N SER A 150 -0.18 -4.45 4.67
CA SER A 150 -0.92 -3.94 5.84
C SER A 150 -0.93 -4.89 7.05
N LEU A 151 -0.51 -6.15 6.89
CA LEU A 151 -0.29 -7.07 8.01
C LEU A 151 0.97 -6.75 8.82
N SER A 152 1.83 -5.90 8.29
CA SER A 152 3.07 -5.48 8.93
C SER A 152 2.81 -4.47 10.04
N ALA A 153 3.56 -4.54 11.13
CA ALA A 153 3.52 -3.52 12.17
C ALA A 153 3.97 -2.16 11.59
N GLY A 154 3.33 -1.07 12.05
CA GLY A 154 3.59 0.29 11.55
C GLY A 154 2.88 0.64 10.24
N ALA A 155 2.13 -0.29 9.64
CA ALA A 155 1.30 -0.03 8.47
C ALA A 155 -0.12 0.36 8.90
N VAL A 156 -0.66 1.42 8.28
CA VAL A 156 -2.04 1.90 8.46
C VAL A 156 -2.59 2.23 7.08
N GLY A 157 -3.29 1.27 6.47
CA GLY A 157 -3.61 1.35 5.04
C GLY A 157 -2.34 1.49 4.22
N GLU A 158 -2.26 2.50 3.38
CA GLU A 158 -1.09 2.82 2.57
C GLU A 158 -0.10 3.81 3.24
N SER A 159 -0.32 4.14 4.52
CA SER A 159 0.59 4.95 5.34
C SER A 159 1.51 4.05 6.17
N TYR A 160 2.80 4.27 6.10
CA TYR A 160 3.81 3.50 6.82
C TYR A 160 4.53 4.39 7.82
N ARG A 161 4.46 4.01 9.12
CA ARG A 161 5.05 4.80 10.22
C ARG A 161 4.72 6.28 10.10
N GLY A 162 3.44 6.61 9.96
CA GLY A 162 2.94 7.97 9.92
C GLY A 162 3.44 8.82 8.74
N GLY A 163 3.85 8.20 7.63
CA GLY A 163 4.13 8.90 6.39
C GLY A 163 2.84 9.24 5.63
N ARG A 164 2.86 10.32 4.83
CA ARG A 164 1.76 10.65 3.91
C ARG A 164 1.67 9.63 2.79
N LEU A 165 0.48 9.52 2.20
CA LEU A 165 0.30 8.80 0.95
C LEU A 165 1.26 9.33 -0.13
N GLY A 166 1.94 8.41 -0.85
CA GLY A 166 2.95 8.78 -1.84
C GLY A 166 4.37 8.95 -1.29
N GLN A 167 4.58 8.88 0.02
CA GLN A 167 5.92 8.94 0.63
C GLN A 167 6.63 7.57 0.67
N GLN A 168 5.96 6.51 0.26
CA GLN A 168 6.54 5.19 0.07
C GLN A 168 7.14 5.03 -1.34
N ALA A 169 8.14 4.14 -1.44
CA ALA A 169 8.62 3.65 -2.73
C ALA A 169 8.23 2.18 -2.92
N PHE A 170 8.08 1.79 -4.16
CA PHE A 170 7.87 0.41 -4.58
C PHE A 170 9.03 -0.04 -5.46
N VAL A 171 9.51 -1.23 -5.21
CA VAL A 171 10.57 -1.87 -5.99
C VAL A 171 10.09 -3.24 -6.42
N LEU A 172 10.06 -3.49 -7.72
CA LEU A 172 9.69 -4.78 -8.29
C LEU A 172 10.90 -5.40 -9.00
N ASP A 173 11.33 -6.56 -8.55
CA ASP A 173 12.54 -7.24 -9.03
C ASP A 173 13.78 -6.32 -9.12
N GLY A 174 13.88 -5.41 -8.15
CA GLY A 174 14.96 -4.44 -8.04
C GLY A 174 14.80 -3.16 -8.87
N LEU A 175 13.73 -3.02 -9.67
CA LEU A 175 13.40 -1.82 -10.41
C LEU A 175 12.41 -0.95 -9.61
N GLY A 176 12.73 0.32 -9.40
CA GLY A 176 11.83 1.26 -8.77
C GLY A 176 10.64 1.59 -9.67
N ILE A 177 9.42 1.45 -9.15
CA ILE A 177 8.16 1.85 -9.80
C ILE A 177 7.36 2.71 -8.85
N LYS A 178 6.85 3.84 -9.35
CA LYS A 178 6.04 4.76 -8.56
C LYS A 178 5.21 5.67 -9.46
N ASN A 179 3.96 5.87 -9.12
CA ASN A 179 3.16 6.95 -9.69
C ASN A 179 3.60 8.29 -9.06
N GLN A 180 4.53 8.98 -9.71
CA GLN A 180 5.04 10.28 -9.25
C GLN A 180 4.16 11.46 -9.69
N LEU A 181 3.11 11.21 -10.47
CA LEU A 181 2.22 12.29 -10.88
C LEU A 181 1.25 12.65 -9.75
N ASP A 182 0.56 11.66 -9.23
CA ASP A 182 -0.50 11.86 -8.24
C ASP A 182 -0.70 10.57 -7.42
N ALA A 183 -0.12 10.55 -6.24
CA ALA A 183 -0.22 9.40 -5.33
C ALA A 183 -1.65 9.14 -4.85
N SER A 184 -2.54 10.15 -4.83
CA SER A 184 -3.93 9.99 -4.39
C SER A 184 -4.74 9.06 -5.28
N THR A 185 -4.31 8.88 -6.53
CA THR A 185 -4.93 7.98 -7.50
C THR A 185 -4.31 6.57 -7.51
N GLY A 186 -3.52 6.23 -6.50
CA GLY A 186 -2.80 4.97 -6.32
C GLY A 186 -1.28 5.15 -6.47
N PRO A 187 -0.53 5.03 -5.38
CA PRO A 187 0.91 5.36 -5.35
C PRO A 187 1.77 4.36 -6.13
N LEU A 188 1.38 3.09 -6.23
CA LEU A 188 2.06 2.10 -7.08
C LEU A 188 1.71 2.29 -8.57
N GLY A 189 0.44 2.56 -8.88
CA GLY A 189 -0.04 2.82 -10.23
C GLY A 189 -0.35 1.60 -11.09
N VAL A 190 -0.03 0.40 -10.62
CA VAL A 190 -0.41 -0.91 -11.19
C VAL A 190 -0.83 -1.85 -10.06
N ARG A 191 -1.56 -2.91 -10.40
CA ARG A 191 -1.85 -3.98 -9.45
C ARG A 191 -0.96 -5.19 -9.76
N ILE A 192 -0.38 -5.77 -8.71
CA ILE A 192 0.46 -6.97 -8.83
C ILE A 192 -0.31 -8.14 -8.25
N PRO A 193 -0.68 -9.15 -9.06
CA PRO A 193 -1.34 -10.35 -8.57
C PRO A 193 -0.47 -11.10 -7.53
N PRO A 194 -1.02 -11.49 -6.37
CA PRO A 194 -0.27 -12.22 -5.35
C PRO A 194 0.34 -13.55 -5.84
N GLU A 195 -0.23 -14.15 -6.88
CA GLU A 195 0.25 -15.40 -7.47
C GLU A 195 1.63 -15.28 -8.13
N LEU A 196 1.99 -14.08 -8.57
CA LEU A 196 3.33 -13.79 -9.11
C LEU A 196 4.41 -13.77 -8.04
N LEU A 197 4.03 -13.55 -6.77
CA LEU A 197 4.96 -13.21 -5.72
C LEU A 197 5.73 -14.43 -5.21
N THR A 198 7.04 -14.31 -5.14
CA THR A 198 7.88 -15.13 -4.28
C THR A 198 7.87 -14.55 -2.86
N GLU A 199 8.02 -13.23 -2.77
CA GLU A 199 8.09 -12.50 -1.51
C GLU A 199 7.65 -11.05 -1.69
N ALA A 200 7.00 -10.50 -0.68
CA ALA A 200 6.82 -9.07 -0.49
C ALA A 200 7.43 -8.66 0.86
N SER A 201 8.16 -7.56 0.90
CA SER A 201 8.77 -7.07 2.13
C SER A 201 8.52 -5.57 2.31
N LEU A 202 8.17 -5.19 3.54
CA LEU A 202 8.11 -3.80 3.96
C LEU A 202 9.37 -3.47 4.75
N VAL A 203 10.12 -2.47 4.27
CA VAL A 203 11.29 -1.91 4.94
C VAL A 203 10.90 -0.51 5.42
N THR A 204 10.90 -0.30 6.73
CA THR A 204 10.39 0.96 7.32
C THR A 204 11.49 1.89 7.79
N ASN A 205 12.71 1.41 7.94
CA ASN A 205 13.90 2.21 8.27
C ASN A 205 15.19 1.47 7.94
N GLY A 206 16.31 2.22 7.88
CA GLY A 206 17.63 1.65 7.66
C GLY A 206 17.82 1.04 6.27
N PHE A 207 16.95 1.39 5.29
CA PHE A 207 17.10 0.83 3.95
C PHE A 207 18.36 1.35 3.23
N SER A 208 18.96 0.45 2.45
CA SER A 208 20.20 0.63 1.72
C SER A 208 20.21 1.92 0.88
N ALA A 209 21.39 2.53 0.71
CA ALA A 209 21.62 3.68 -0.16
C ALA A 209 21.20 3.44 -1.62
N ARG A 210 21.10 2.18 -2.04
CA ARG A 210 20.55 1.77 -3.33
C ARG A 210 19.16 2.35 -3.60
N TYR A 211 18.32 2.48 -2.55
CA TYR A 211 16.93 2.87 -2.68
C TYR A 211 16.73 4.34 -2.32
N GLY A 212 16.03 5.07 -3.17
CA GLY A 212 15.65 6.47 -3.00
C GLY A 212 14.16 6.70 -3.21
N GLN A 213 13.78 7.96 -3.31
CA GLN A 213 12.39 8.39 -3.56
C GLN A 213 11.38 7.86 -2.52
N ALA A 214 11.83 7.67 -1.27
CA ALA A 214 11.04 7.20 -0.15
C ALA A 214 11.47 7.89 1.14
N ILE A 215 10.51 8.44 1.87
CA ILE A 215 10.70 9.04 3.19
C ILE A 215 9.83 8.39 4.27
N SER A 216 8.95 7.44 3.91
CA SER A 216 8.12 6.70 4.86
C SER A 216 8.45 5.22 4.94
N GLY A 217 8.49 4.52 3.82
CA GLY A 217 8.76 3.08 3.75
C GLY A 217 9.08 2.64 2.32
N LEU A 218 9.68 1.46 2.21
CA LEU A 218 10.01 0.80 0.95
C LEU A 218 9.29 -0.54 0.89
N ILE A 219 8.48 -0.77 -0.15
CA ILE A 219 7.85 -2.05 -0.43
C ILE A 219 8.66 -2.71 -1.53
N ASN A 220 9.36 -3.79 -1.18
CA ASN A 220 10.14 -4.56 -2.14
C ASN A 220 9.39 -5.85 -2.47
N VAL A 221 9.19 -6.09 -3.75
CA VAL A 221 8.43 -7.20 -4.32
C VAL A 221 9.35 -8.03 -5.21
N VAL A 222 9.43 -9.30 -4.94
CA VAL A 222 10.16 -10.28 -5.74
C VAL A 222 9.16 -11.23 -6.40
N THR A 223 9.23 -11.33 -7.72
CA THR A 223 8.35 -12.23 -8.48
C THR A 223 9.05 -13.56 -8.80
N LYS A 224 8.24 -14.59 -9.05
CA LYS A 224 8.71 -15.93 -9.43
C LYS A 224 9.50 -15.89 -10.76
N ASP A 225 10.44 -16.81 -10.92
CA ASP A 225 11.31 -16.89 -12.10
C ASP A 225 10.99 -18.08 -13.04
N GLY A 226 9.95 -18.86 -12.74
CA GLY A 226 9.66 -20.13 -13.42
C GLY A 226 10.40 -21.32 -12.82
N GLY A 227 9.68 -22.37 -12.50
CA GLY A 227 10.20 -23.59 -11.87
C GLY A 227 10.69 -24.63 -12.89
N ASP A 228 11.26 -25.72 -12.36
CA ASP A 228 11.77 -26.86 -13.15
C ASP A 228 10.71 -27.83 -13.61
N ARG A 229 9.55 -27.72 -12.98
CA ARG A 229 8.38 -28.53 -13.31
C ARG A 229 7.23 -27.61 -13.60
N TRP A 230 6.37 -28.03 -14.50
CA TRP A 230 5.13 -27.34 -14.72
C TRP A 230 4.26 -27.45 -13.49
N THR A 231 3.87 -26.32 -12.97
CA THR A 231 2.85 -26.16 -11.95
C THR A 231 1.82 -25.16 -12.44
N GLY A 232 0.57 -25.44 -12.17
CA GLY A 232 -0.52 -24.53 -12.55
C GLY A 232 -1.51 -24.41 -11.43
N ARG A 233 -2.17 -23.27 -11.38
CA ARG A 233 -3.26 -22.99 -10.45
C ARG A 233 -4.42 -22.36 -11.21
N ALA A 234 -5.61 -22.88 -11.02
CA ALA A 234 -6.85 -22.25 -11.44
C ALA A 234 -7.75 -22.12 -10.23
N ALA A 235 -8.26 -20.93 -9.94
CA ALA A 235 -9.17 -20.68 -8.84
C ALA A 235 -10.35 -19.82 -9.29
N TYR A 236 -11.51 -20.07 -8.70
CA TYR A 236 -12.71 -19.27 -8.87
C TYR A 236 -13.33 -18.99 -7.51
N GLU A 237 -13.66 -17.73 -7.27
CA GLU A 237 -14.27 -17.22 -6.05
C GLU A 237 -15.58 -16.50 -6.39
N THR A 238 -16.64 -16.73 -5.59
CA THR A 238 -17.92 -16.04 -5.76
C THR A 238 -18.67 -15.93 -4.44
N ASP A 239 -19.50 -14.91 -4.30
CA ASP A 239 -20.51 -14.78 -3.24
C ASP A 239 -21.93 -15.07 -3.72
N ARG A 240 -22.15 -15.28 -5.03
CA ARG A 240 -23.45 -15.46 -5.68
C ARG A 240 -24.18 -16.75 -5.30
N LEU A 241 -23.50 -17.72 -4.71
CA LEU A 241 -24.13 -18.92 -4.16
C LEU A 241 -24.87 -18.63 -2.84
N LEU A 242 -24.67 -17.45 -2.30
CA LEU A 242 -25.32 -16.93 -1.10
C LEU A 242 -26.54 -16.09 -1.51
N SER A 243 -27.44 -15.84 -0.58
CA SER A 243 -28.64 -15.07 -0.84
C SER A 243 -28.74 -13.84 0.07
N GLY A 244 -29.52 -12.84 -0.37
CA GLY A 244 -29.79 -11.62 0.39
C GLY A 244 -28.57 -10.73 0.57
N ALA A 245 -28.35 -10.21 1.76
CA ALA A 245 -27.28 -9.26 2.07
C ALA A 245 -25.84 -9.83 1.95
N ALA A 246 -25.67 -11.12 1.71
CA ALA A 246 -24.38 -11.75 1.52
C ALA A 246 -23.97 -11.87 0.04
N ASP A 247 -24.89 -11.64 -0.89
CA ASP A 247 -24.63 -11.59 -2.35
C ASP A 247 -24.36 -10.14 -2.75
N LEU A 248 -23.09 -9.79 -2.93
CA LEU A 248 -22.64 -8.49 -3.42
C LEU A 248 -22.23 -8.55 -4.90
N GLY A 249 -22.49 -9.67 -5.55
CA GLY A 249 -22.24 -9.92 -6.95
C GLY A 249 -20.77 -10.01 -7.29
N GLN A 250 -19.97 -10.61 -6.41
CA GLN A 250 -18.55 -10.82 -6.67
C GLN A 250 -18.30 -12.10 -7.44
N ASP A 251 -17.51 -11.97 -8.50
CA ASP A 251 -16.92 -13.09 -9.25
C ASP A 251 -15.43 -12.80 -9.49
N ARG A 252 -14.57 -13.76 -9.14
CA ARG A 252 -13.12 -13.65 -9.40
C ARG A 252 -12.59 -14.96 -9.97
N ALA A 253 -11.81 -14.87 -11.03
CA ALA A 253 -11.12 -16.01 -11.60
C ALA A 253 -9.61 -15.72 -11.71
N ILE A 254 -8.79 -16.67 -11.28
CA ILE A 254 -7.34 -16.57 -11.31
C ILE A 254 -6.80 -17.81 -12.00
N VAL A 255 -5.90 -17.60 -12.97
CA VAL A 255 -5.13 -18.66 -13.59
C VAL A 255 -3.66 -18.28 -13.54
N SER A 256 -2.85 -19.17 -13.01
CA SER A 256 -1.40 -19.02 -13.02
C SER A 256 -0.72 -20.28 -13.55
N LEU A 257 0.36 -20.10 -14.27
CA LEU A 257 1.18 -21.14 -14.86
C LEU A 257 2.64 -20.83 -14.61
N ASP A 258 3.40 -21.81 -14.19
CA ASP A 258 4.80 -21.71 -13.82
C ASP A 258 5.54 -22.97 -14.32
N GLY A 259 6.66 -22.84 -15.04
CA GLY A 259 7.39 -24.01 -15.47
C GLY A 259 8.49 -23.76 -16.50
N PRO A 260 9.15 -24.85 -16.97
CA PRO A 260 10.23 -24.77 -17.92
C PRO A 260 9.75 -24.77 -19.38
N LEU A 261 10.32 -23.89 -20.21
CA LEU A 261 10.18 -23.92 -21.67
C LEU A 261 11.29 -24.73 -22.40
N GLY A 262 12.16 -25.43 -21.64
CA GLY A 262 13.32 -26.14 -22.11
C GLY A 262 14.62 -25.32 -22.13
N ARG A 263 15.76 -25.97 -22.19
CA ARG A 263 17.11 -25.35 -22.16
C ARG A 263 17.34 -24.43 -20.94
N GLY A 264 16.70 -24.71 -19.79
CA GLY A 264 16.78 -23.91 -18.58
C GLY A 264 15.98 -22.59 -18.63
N ILE A 265 15.19 -22.36 -19.67
CA ILE A 265 14.29 -21.19 -19.74
C ILE A 265 13.09 -21.44 -18.83
N GLY A 266 12.83 -20.55 -17.89
CA GLY A 266 11.66 -20.55 -17.03
C GLY A 266 10.63 -19.53 -17.49
N ILE A 267 9.35 -19.86 -17.33
CA ILE A 267 8.23 -18.94 -17.57
C ILE A 267 7.27 -18.94 -16.38
N VAL A 268 6.74 -17.76 -16.05
CA VAL A 268 5.59 -17.56 -15.18
C VAL A 268 4.57 -16.72 -15.93
N ALA A 269 3.31 -17.10 -15.86
CA ALA A 269 2.21 -16.31 -16.41
C ALA A 269 1.03 -16.32 -15.43
N VAL A 270 0.38 -15.19 -15.27
CA VAL A 270 -0.79 -15.02 -14.39
C VAL A 270 -1.83 -14.15 -15.07
N VAL A 271 -3.08 -14.55 -14.94
CA VAL A 271 -4.26 -13.74 -15.27
C VAL A 271 -5.18 -13.74 -14.04
N ASP A 272 -5.57 -12.56 -13.60
CA ASP A 272 -6.50 -12.34 -12.48
C ASP A 272 -7.61 -11.39 -12.95
N VAL A 273 -8.84 -11.84 -12.90
CA VAL A 273 -10.02 -11.05 -13.25
C VAL A 273 -10.98 -11.02 -12.05
N ASP A 274 -11.40 -9.82 -11.63
CA ASP A 274 -12.26 -9.60 -10.47
C ASP A 274 -13.38 -8.62 -10.84
N GLY A 275 -14.62 -9.04 -10.71
CA GLY A 275 -15.81 -8.25 -10.96
C GLY A 275 -16.72 -8.20 -9.74
N ARG A 276 -17.30 -7.03 -9.45
CA ARG A 276 -18.21 -6.80 -8.32
C ARG A 276 -19.35 -5.90 -8.73
N LEU A 277 -20.58 -6.27 -8.38
CA LEU A 277 -21.74 -5.38 -8.55
C LEU A 277 -21.73 -4.22 -7.54
N ASP A 278 -21.23 -4.48 -6.34
CA ASP A 278 -20.90 -3.43 -5.35
C ASP A 278 -19.41 -3.52 -5.00
N ALA A 279 -18.62 -2.60 -5.55
CA ALA A 279 -17.17 -2.61 -5.39
C ALA A 279 -16.70 -2.01 -4.05
N ASP A 280 -17.58 -1.30 -3.35
CA ASP A 280 -17.27 -0.62 -2.08
C ASP A 280 -18.49 -0.65 -1.16
N PRO A 281 -18.90 -1.83 -0.68
CA PRO A 281 -20.09 -1.99 0.13
C PRO A 281 -19.89 -1.37 1.52
N VAL A 282 -20.95 -0.75 2.04
CA VAL A 282 -20.94 -0.05 3.33
C VAL A 282 -21.86 -0.73 4.33
N ASN A 283 -21.46 -0.77 5.61
CA ASN A 283 -22.25 -1.33 6.71
C ASN A 283 -23.06 -0.24 7.43
N ALA A 284 -23.73 0.62 6.68
CA ALA A 284 -24.56 1.66 7.24
C ALA A 284 -25.84 1.10 7.86
N PRO A 285 -26.47 1.75 8.88
CA PRO A 285 -27.81 1.41 9.31
C PRO A 285 -28.81 1.67 8.19
N ALA A 286 -29.91 0.93 8.18
CA ALA A 286 -30.99 1.16 7.24
C ALA A 286 -31.55 2.59 7.40
N SER A 287 -32.03 3.16 6.28
CA SER A 287 -32.68 4.47 6.31
C SER A 287 -33.95 4.40 7.19
N PRO A 288 -34.23 5.45 7.98
CA PRO A 288 -35.48 5.58 8.66
C PRO A 288 -36.66 5.90 7.72
N GLU A 289 -36.37 6.21 6.44
CA GLU A 289 -37.38 6.55 5.45
C GLU A 289 -37.76 5.33 4.59
N PRO A 290 -38.85 4.63 4.93
CA PRO A 290 -39.19 3.31 4.36
C PRO A 290 -39.77 3.35 2.95
N LEU A 291 -40.11 4.52 2.40
CA LEU A 291 -40.70 4.64 1.07
C LEU A 291 -39.74 4.32 -0.06
N ASP A 292 -38.44 4.40 0.17
CA ASP A 292 -37.43 3.97 -0.82
C ASP A 292 -36.97 2.54 -0.52
N PRO A 293 -37.35 1.56 -1.36
CA PRO A 293 -36.95 0.16 -1.16
C PRO A 293 -35.43 -0.05 -1.15
N ARG A 294 -34.66 0.85 -1.76
CA ARG A 294 -33.18 0.78 -1.75
C ARG A 294 -32.60 1.10 -0.40
N ASN A 295 -33.32 1.84 0.43
CA ASN A 295 -32.95 2.12 1.81
C ASN A 295 -33.30 0.98 2.77
N ALA A 296 -34.18 0.07 2.36
CA ALA A 296 -34.52 -1.10 3.14
C ALA A 296 -33.41 -2.18 3.16
N SER A 297 -32.52 -2.15 2.14
CA SER A 297 -31.37 -3.05 2.05
C SER A 297 -30.11 -2.27 1.67
N PRO A 298 -29.34 -1.81 2.64
CA PRO A 298 -28.11 -1.04 2.38
C PRO A 298 -26.96 -1.87 1.79
N ALA A 299 -27.18 -3.17 1.52
CA ALA A 299 -26.14 -4.09 1.12
C ALA A 299 -25.56 -3.82 -0.28
N LEU A 300 -26.36 -3.30 -1.22
CA LEU A 300 -25.94 -2.99 -2.59
C LEU A 300 -26.17 -1.52 -2.91
N LEU A 301 -25.09 -0.79 -3.15
CA LEU A 301 -25.19 0.56 -3.65
C LEU A 301 -25.41 0.53 -5.17
N PRO A 302 -26.39 1.25 -5.71
CA PRO A 302 -26.61 1.33 -7.16
C PRO A 302 -25.46 2.08 -7.81
N HIS A 303 -25.11 1.72 -9.06
CA HIS A 303 -24.01 2.36 -9.79
C HIS A 303 -22.68 2.39 -9.00
N ASN A 304 -22.34 1.26 -8.37
CA ASN A 304 -21.10 1.11 -7.61
C ASN A 304 -20.31 -0.15 -8.05
N SER A 305 -20.59 -0.64 -9.27
CA SER A 305 -19.89 -1.82 -9.77
C SER A 305 -18.44 -1.48 -10.16
N GLY A 306 -17.62 -2.50 -10.14
CA GLY A 306 -16.22 -2.42 -10.56
C GLY A 306 -15.73 -3.72 -11.15
N GLU A 307 -14.85 -3.62 -12.13
CA GLU A 307 -14.16 -4.77 -12.72
C GLU A 307 -12.66 -4.48 -12.86
N ARG A 308 -11.87 -5.55 -12.75
CA ARG A 308 -10.41 -5.49 -12.80
C ARG A 308 -9.88 -6.63 -13.66
N TYR A 309 -8.86 -6.32 -14.44
CA TYR A 309 -8.17 -7.26 -15.33
C TYR A 309 -6.67 -7.07 -15.17
N ASP A 310 -5.99 -8.10 -14.68
CA ASP A 310 -4.54 -8.11 -14.50
C ASP A 310 -3.96 -9.28 -15.29
N ALA A 311 -2.96 -9.02 -16.12
CA ALA A 311 -2.23 -10.04 -16.85
C ALA A 311 -0.73 -9.77 -16.74
N ALA A 312 0.03 -10.79 -16.36
CA ALA A 312 1.48 -10.67 -16.23
C ALA A 312 2.20 -11.92 -16.73
N ALA A 313 3.39 -11.72 -17.26
CA ALA A 313 4.28 -12.81 -17.63
C ALA A 313 5.74 -12.44 -17.38
N LYS A 314 6.54 -13.43 -16.98
CA LYS A 314 7.98 -13.31 -16.80
C LYS A 314 8.70 -14.46 -17.45
N LEU A 315 9.77 -14.16 -18.17
CA LEU A 315 10.69 -15.12 -18.77
C LEU A 315 12.05 -14.99 -18.10
N ARG A 316 12.63 -16.11 -17.70
CA ARG A 316 14.02 -16.23 -17.26
C ARG A 316 14.79 -17.01 -18.29
N VAL A 317 15.84 -16.42 -18.83
CA VAL A 317 16.67 -17.02 -19.90
C VAL A 317 18.14 -17.07 -19.42
N PRO A 318 18.70 -18.25 -19.15
CA PRO A 318 20.13 -18.38 -18.89
C PRO A 318 20.88 -18.20 -20.23
N LEU A 319 21.84 -17.25 -20.25
CA LEU A 319 22.62 -16.91 -21.42
C LEU A 319 23.97 -17.65 -21.47
N GLY A 320 24.23 -18.55 -20.51
CA GLY A 320 25.49 -19.23 -20.31
C GLY A 320 26.50 -18.48 -19.43
N GLY A 321 27.49 -19.19 -18.90
CA GLY A 321 28.37 -18.65 -17.87
C GLY A 321 27.58 -18.21 -16.64
N ALA A 322 27.88 -17.04 -16.12
CA ALA A 322 27.19 -16.48 -14.96
C ALA A 322 26.07 -15.46 -15.33
N HIS A 323 25.55 -15.50 -16.55
CA HIS A 323 24.61 -14.48 -17.06
C HIS A 323 23.19 -15.03 -17.12
N THR A 324 22.24 -14.22 -16.65
CA THR A 324 20.80 -14.50 -16.73
C THR A 324 20.06 -13.25 -17.20
N LEU A 325 19.20 -13.41 -18.20
CA LEU A 325 18.27 -12.37 -18.65
C LEU A 325 16.87 -12.69 -18.12
N ARG A 326 16.21 -11.70 -17.53
CA ARG A 326 14.80 -11.75 -17.16
C ARG A 326 14.03 -10.68 -17.93
N VAL A 327 12.90 -11.04 -18.47
CA VAL A 327 11.98 -10.11 -19.13
C VAL A 327 10.63 -10.25 -18.48
N PHE A 328 10.06 -9.14 -18.05
CA PHE A 328 8.78 -9.09 -17.34
C PHE A 328 7.83 -8.13 -18.04
N GLY A 329 6.55 -8.51 -18.12
CA GLY A 329 5.47 -7.66 -18.59
C GLY A 329 4.26 -7.79 -17.68
N LEU A 330 3.60 -6.66 -17.39
CA LEU A 330 2.37 -6.58 -16.60
C LEU A 330 1.45 -5.52 -17.22
N ARG A 331 0.19 -5.87 -17.37
CA ARG A 331 -0.90 -4.94 -17.67
C ARG A 331 -1.97 -5.07 -16.62
N SER A 332 -2.44 -3.93 -16.11
CA SER A 332 -3.50 -3.82 -15.12
C SER A 332 -4.54 -2.80 -15.60
N VAL A 333 -5.83 -3.16 -15.54
CA VAL A 333 -6.94 -2.26 -15.86
C VAL A 333 -7.98 -2.38 -14.77
N GLU A 334 -8.40 -1.24 -14.22
CA GLU A 334 -9.54 -1.13 -13.31
C GLU A 334 -10.55 -0.15 -13.90
N GLN A 335 -11.80 -0.57 -13.92
CA GLN A 335 -12.93 0.27 -14.33
C GLN A 335 -13.98 0.22 -13.23
N ARG A 336 -14.52 1.39 -12.87
CA ARG A 336 -15.45 1.48 -11.75
C ARG A 336 -16.49 2.56 -11.98
N LEU A 337 -17.74 2.24 -11.67
CA LEU A 337 -18.81 3.21 -11.46
C LEU A 337 -18.67 3.78 -10.04
N LEU A 338 -18.96 5.06 -9.86
CA LEU A 338 -18.80 5.73 -8.57
C LEU A 338 -20.20 6.16 -8.10
N TYR A 339 -20.70 5.50 -7.07
CA TYR A 339 -21.95 5.91 -6.45
C TYR A 339 -21.83 7.31 -5.88
N ASP A 340 -22.79 8.17 -6.23
CA ASP A 340 -22.93 9.51 -5.67
C ASP A 340 -24.37 9.67 -5.10
N PRO A 341 -24.54 9.91 -3.79
CA PRO A 341 -25.86 10.04 -3.17
C PRO A 341 -26.77 11.09 -3.83
N VAL A 342 -26.18 12.12 -4.43
CA VAL A 342 -26.94 13.16 -5.16
C VAL A 342 -27.70 12.58 -6.37
N TYR A 343 -27.15 11.54 -7.00
CA TYR A 343 -27.76 10.80 -8.12
C TYR A 343 -28.44 9.51 -7.71
N LYS A 344 -28.81 9.34 -6.44
CA LYS A 344 -29.41 8.11 -5.90
C LYS A 344 -30.59 7.60 -6.73
N TYR A 345 -31.44 8.51 -7.24
CA TYR A 345 -32.63 8.19 -8.01
C TYR A 345 -32.43 8.17 -9.54
N ASP A 346 -31.29 8.67 -10.00
CA ASP A 346 -30.82 8.53 -11.38
C ASP A 346 -29.31 8.24 -11.44
N PRO A 347 -28.87 7.07 -10.97
CA PRO A 347 -27.48 6.77 -10.77
C PRO A 347 -26.66 6.69 -12.07
N ARG A 348 -27.30 6.63 -13.24
CA ARG A 348 -26.63 6.62 -14.55
C ARG A 348 -25.81 7.87 -14.81
N ASN A 349 -26.19 8.99 -14.18
CA ASN A 349 -25.53 10.28 -14.34
C ASN A 349 -24.38 10.49 -13.34
N ALA A 350 -24.17 9.55 -12.42
CA ALA A 350 -23.01 9.57 -11.54
C ALA A 350 -21.72 9.27 -12.31
N PRO A 351 -20.56 9.76 -11.82
CA PRO A 351 -19.30 9.60 -12.55
C PRO A 351 -18.79 8.16 -12.53
N ALA A 352 -17.88 7.89 -13.45
CA ALA A 352 -17.10 6.66 -13.49
C ALA A 352 -15.59 6.98 -13.51
N ARG A 353 -14.77 5.97 -13.26
CA ARG A 353 -13.32 6.08 -13.45
C ARG A 353 -12.76 4.86 -14.17
N ARG A 354 -11.65 5.08 -14.87
CA ARG A 354 -10.80 4.03 -15.45
C ARG A 354 -9.34 4.31 -15.11
N VAL A 355 -8.65 3.31 -14.62
CA VAL A 355 -7.22 3.33 -14.36
C VAL A 355 -6.58 2.20 -15.14
N SER A 356 -5.56 2.49 -15.92
CA SER A 356 -4.76 1.46 -16.57
C SER A 356 -3.27 1.67 -16.32
N GLY A 357 -2.53 0.59 -16.19
CA GLY A 357 -1.10 0.60 -15.98
C GLY A 357 -0.43 -0.51 -16.79
N ASP A 358 0.70 -0.17 -17.38
CA ASP A 358 1.55 -1.09 -18.15
C ASP A 358 2.97 -1.01 -17.60
N LEU A 359 3.58 -2.15 -17.35
CA LEU A 359 4.98 -2.25 -16.95
C LEU A 359 5.68 -3.30 -17.82
N VAL A 360 6.79 -2.92 -18.43
CA VAL A 360 7.69 -3.85 -19.11
C VAL A 360 9.09 -3.62 -18.58
N SER A 361 9.79 -4.68 -18.20
CA SER A 361 11.17 -4.57 -17.74
C SER A 361 12.06 -5.67 -18.27
N ALA A 362 13.34 -5.36 -18.40
CA ALA A 362 14.41 -6.29 -18.73
C ALA A 362 15.51 -6.17 -17.66
N HIS A 363 15.98 -7.30 -17.17
CA HIS A 363 17.02 -7.39 -16.16
C HIS A 363 18.08 -8.38 -16.63
N LEU A 364 19.26 -7.86 -16.96
CA LEU A 364 20.45 -8.64 -17.25
C LEU A 364 21.33 -8.70 -16.01
N GLN A 365 21.57 -9.87 -15.52
CA GLN A 365 22.37 -10.11 -14.35
C GLN A 365 23.59 -10.95 -14.70
N ARG A 366 24.73 -10.60 -14.12
CA ARG A 366 25.92 -11.43 -14.04
C ARG A 366 26.26 -11.64 -12.56
N ALA A 367 26.30 -12.88 -12.12
CA ALA A 367 26.61 -13.21 -10.74
C ALA A 367 27.77 -14.20 -10.68
N THR A 368 28.80 -13.88 -9.88
CA THR A 368 29.91 -14.72 -9.52
C THR A 368 30.09 -14.69 -8.00
N ASN A 369 30.95 -15.49 -7.43
CA ASN A 369 31.15 -15.58 -5.99
C ASN A 369 31.59 -14.25 -5.32
N ALA A 370 32.31 -13.39 -6.07
CA ALA A 370 32.86 -12.14 -5.53
C ALA A 370 32.25 -10.87 -6.15
N PHE A 371 31.50 -11.01 -7.25
CA PHE A 371 31.02 -9.86 -8.02
C PHE A 371 29.65 -10.14 -8.61
N THR A 372 28.73 -9.19 -8.42
CA THR A 372 27.45 -9.18 -9.11
C THR A 372 27.26 -7.88 -9.87
N ALA A 373 26.77 -7.96 -11.09
CA ALA A 373 26.34 -6.82 -11.88
C ALA A 373 24.90 -7.03 -12.35
N ASP A 374 24.06 -6.06 -12.07
CA ASP A 374 22.65 -6.02 -12.42
C ASP A 374 22.38 -4.81 -13.30
N LEU A 375 21.99 -5.04 -14.54
CA LEU A 375 21.56 -3.99 -15.47
C LEU A 375 20.06 -4.13 -15.68
N ARG A 376 19.30 -3.08 -15.37
CA ARG A 376 17.85 -3.06 -15.48
C ARG A 376 17.39 -1.94 -16.39
N ALA A 377 16.42 -2.20 -17.21
CA ALA A 377 15.69 -1.20 -17.97
C ALA A 377 14.19 -1.47 -17.81
N GLY A 378 13.40 -0.42 -17.68
CA GLY A 378 11.96 -0.54 -17.50
C GLY A 378 11.20 0.59 -18.17
N TYR A 379 10.06 0.24 -18.73
CA TYR A 379 9.04 1.18 -19.18
C TYR A 379 7.80 1.01 -18.32
N PHE A 380 7.37 2.09 -17.70
CA PHE A 380 6.16 2.16 -16.91
C PHE A 380 5.23 3.23 -17.51
N ALA A 381 3.97 2.87 -17.69
CA ALA A 381 2.93 3.81 -18.15
C ALA A 381 1.70 3.67 -17.28
N ARG A 382 1.05 4.78 -16.99
CA ARG A 382 -0.21 4.84 -16.27
C ARG A 382 -1.13 5.88 -16.89
N GLU A 383 -2.41 5.54 -17.00
CA GLU A 383 -3.48 6.45 -17.41
C GLU A 383 -4.60 6.42 -16.37
N PHE A 384 -5.08 7.58 -16.00
CA PHE A 384 -6.25 7.77 -15.16
C PHE A 384 -7.27 8.64 -15.92
N LEU A 385 -8.53 8.23 -15.87
CA LEU A 385 -9.64 8.99 -16.44
C LEU A 385 -10.86 8.90 -15.53
N ARG A 386 -11.47 10.04 -15.24
CA ARG A 386 -12.70 10.18 -14.45
C ARG A 386 -13.64 11.15 -15.13
N GLY A 387 -14.92 10.81 -15.18
CA GLY A 387 -15.96 11.68 -15.76
C GLY A 387 -17.27 10.94 -16.00
N ALA A 388 -18.16 11.54 -16.76
CA ALA A 388 -19.39 10.91 -17.20
C ALA A 388 -19.13 9.87 -18.30
N LEU A 389 -19.83 8.74 -18.27
CA LEU A 389 -19.73 7.72 -19.32
C LEU A 389 -20.46 8.17 -20.59
N ALA A 390 -19.91 7.82 -21.74
CA ALA A 390 -20.53 8.05 -23.05
C ALA A 390 -21.69 7.07 -23.35
N GLY A 391 -22.02 6.17 -22.45
CA GLY A 391 -23.11 5.21 -22.53
C GLY A 391 -23.11 4.28 -21.34
N GLU A 392 -24.22 3.59 -21.11
CA GLU A 392 -24.32 2.67 -19.99
C GLU A 392 -23.48 1.41 -20.20
N PRO A 393 -22.81 0.89 -19.16
CA PRO A 393 -22.13 -0.38 -19.23
C PRO A 393 -23.14 -1.53 -19.38
N SER A 394 -22.89 -2.41 -20.35
CA SER A 394 -23.69 -3.61 -20.55
C SER A 394 -22.94 -4.81 -19.98
N TYR A 395 -23.46 -5.40 -18.91
CA TYR A 395 -22.87 -6.57 -18.27
C TYR A 395 -23.11 -7.84 -19.10
N ARG A 396 -22.05 -8.56 -19.41
CA ARG A 396 -22.09 -9.80 -20.17
C ARG A 396 -22.14 -11.05 -19.30
N PHE A 397 -21.37 -11.00 -18.21
CA PHE A 397 -21.33 -12.07 -17.24
C PHE A 397 -21.07 -11.44 -15.87
N GLY A 398 -21.99 -11.67 -14.94
CA GLY A 398 -21.87 -11.09 -13.62
C GLY A 398 -21.69 -9.59 -13.64
N ALA A 399 -20.65 -9.12 -12.97
CA ALA A 399 -20.24 -7.72 -12.96
C ALA A 399 -19.30 -7.35 -14.10
N PHE A 400 -18.98 -8.27 -15.01
CA PHE A 400 -18.06 -8.02 -16.11
C PHE A 400 -18.79 -7.46 -17.35
N THR A 401 -18.32 -6.32 -17.82
CA THR A 401 -18.80 -5.71 -19.08
C THR A 401 -18.05 -6.29 -20.28
N GLY A 402 -16.79 -6.68 -20.09
CA GLY A 402 -15.89 -7.15 -21.15
C GLY A 402 -15.60 -6.07 -22.20
N ARG A 403 -15.82 -4.81 -21.85
CA ARG A 403 -15.57 -3.63 -22.72
C ARG A 403 -14.88 -2.54 -21.93
N THR A 404 -14.06 -1.75 -22.61
CA THR A 404 -13.45 -0.55 -22.04
C THR A 404 -14.50 0.56 -21.87
N PHE A 405 -14.54 1.21 -20.71
CA PHE A 405 -15.36 2.38 -20.47
C PHE A 405 -14.89 3.54 -21.35
N HIS A 406 -15.83 4.18 -22.04
CA HIS A 406 -15.62 5.42 -22.79
C HIS A 406 -16.29 6.58 -22.08
N PHE A 407 -15.64 7.73 -22.11
CA PHE A 407 -16.08 8.89 -21.37
C PHE A 407 -16.47 10.04 -22.30
N VAL A 408 -17.43 10.81 -21.89
CA VAL A 408 -17.80 12.04 -22.57
C VAL A 408 -16.60 13.00 -22.56
N GLY A 409 -16.21 13.52 -23.74
CA GLY A 409 -15.05 14.40 -23.86
C GLY A 409 -13.67 13.73 -23.76
N GLU A 410 -13.59 12.40 -23.80
CA GLU A 410 -12.32 11.66 -23.69
C GLU A 410 -11.29 12.08 -24.74
N ASP A 411 -11.71 12.28 -25.99
CA ASP A 411 -10.82 12.67 -27.09
C ASP A 411 -10.26 14.09 -26.88
N LEU A 412 -11.10 15.04 -26.43
CA LEU A 412 -10.66 16.39 -26.07
C LEU A 412 -9.62 16.35 -24.94
N ALA A 413 -9.88 15.56 -23.91
CA ALA A 413 -8.96 15.40 -22.77
C ALA A 413 -7.63 14.79 -23.20
N ARG A 414 -7.63 13.74 -24.00
CA ARG A 414 -6.42 13.10 -24.54
C ARG A 414 -5.67 13.99 -25.52
N GLY A 415 -6.41 14.79 -26.31
CA GLY A 415 -5.86 15.82 -27.18
C GLY A 415 -5.27 17.01 -26.42
N GLN A 416 -5.66 17.22 -25.17
CA GLN A 416 -5.38 18.41 -24.36
C GLN A 416 -5.90 19.68 -25.02
N ASP A 417 -7.06 19.60 -25.67
CA ASP A 417 -7.64 20.68 -26.43
C ASP A 417 -8.43 21.65 -25.51
N THR A 418 -7.73 22.63 -24.96
CA THR A 418 -8.33 23.64 -24.09
C THR A 418 -9.18 24.66 -24.85
N VAL A 419 -8.95 24.85 -26.17
CA VAL A 419 -9.69 25.77 -26.99
C VAL A 419 -11.11 25.25 -27.26
N LEU A 420 -11.22 24.01 -27.75
CA LEU A 420 -12.52 23.37 -27.92
C LEU A 420 -13.23 23.14 -26.58
N ALA A 421 -12.47 22.85 -25.51
CA ALA A 421 -13.01 22.65 -24.16
C ALA A 421 -13.46 23.97 -23.50
N ALA A 422 -13.21 25.13 -24.08
CA ALA A 422 -13.74 26.42 -23.61
C ALA A 422 -15.25 26.58 -23.89
N ALA A 423 -15.76 25.94 -24.93
CA ALA A 423 -17.19 25.81 -25.18
C ALA A 423 -17.82 24.72 -24.30
N PRO A 424 -19.14 24.63 -24.17
CA PRO A 424 -19.81 23.47 -23.61
C PRO A 424 -19.40 22.20 -24.36
N ILE A 425 -18.94 21.20 -23.64
CA ILE A 425 -18.48 19.91 -24.24
C ILE A 425 -19.71 19.08 -24.58
N ALA A 426 -19.89 18.72 -25.85
CA ALA A 426 -21.01 17.91 -26.31
C ALA A 426 -21.11 16.57 -25.52
N GLY A 427 -22.31 16.24 -25.10
CA GLY A 427 -22.62 15.06 -24.29
C GLY A 427 -22.65 15.30 -22.79
N PHE A 428 -22.16 16.44 -22.29
CA PHE A 428 -22.47 16.89 -20.94
C PHE A 428 -23.79 17.65 -20.94
N ALA A 429 -24.63 17.40 -19.96
CA ALA A 429 -25.89 18.11 -19.73
C ALA A 429 -25.85 18.78 -18.35
N ALA A 430 -26.49 19.94 -18.23
CA ALA A 430 -26.65 20.61 -16.96
C ALA A 430 -27.39 19.68 -15.97
N PRO A 431 -26.99 19.68 -14.68
CA PRO A 431 -27.73 18.96 -13.66
C PRO A 431 -29.20 19.40 -13.64
N ASP A 432 -30.09 18.42 -13.70
CA ASP A 432 -31.52 18.66 -13.60
C ASP A 432 -31.99 18.51 -12.16
N LEU A 433 -32.47 19.60 -11.58
CA LEU A 433 -33.01 19.64 -10.23
C LEU A 433 -34.47 19.15 -10.16
N THR A 434 -35.05 18.66 -11.26
CA THR A 434 -36.37 18.02 -11.25
C THR A 434 -36.27 16.77 -10.42
N ASP A 435 -36.70 16.85 -9.16
CA ASP A 435 -36.59 15.73 -8.25
C ASP A 435 -37.54 14.58 -8.62
N ARG A 436 -36.99 13.47 -9.07
CA ARG A 436 -37.69 12.22 -9.34
C ARG A 436 -37.70 11.28 -8.15
N SER A 437 -37.28 11.77 -6.99
CA SER A 437 -37.26 10.96 -5.76
C SER A 437 -38.67 10.58 -5.29
N ALA A 438 -38.73 9.66 -4.36
CA ALA A 438 -40.01 9.31 -3.72
C ALA A 438 -40.68 10.50 -3.03
N TRP A 439 -39.90 11.50 -2.70
CA TRP A 439 -40.37 12.71 -2.00
C TRP A 439 -40.89 13.82 -2.95
N GLY A 440 -40.43 13.84 -4.19
CA GLY A 440 -40.91 14.79 -5.20
C GLY A 440 -40.48 16.25 -5.03
N VAL A 441 -39.60 16.59 -4.11
CA VAL A 441 -39.13 17.96 -3.84
C VAL A 441 -37.81 18.25 -4.57
N PRO A 442 -37.60 19.46 -5.15
CA PRO A 442 -36.53 19.75 -6.09
C PRO A 442 -35.25 20.28 -5.36
N ALA A 443 -34.83 19.67 -4.26
CA ALA A 443 -33.79 20.30 -3.44
C ALA A 443 -32.53 19.43 -3.17
N PHE A 444 -32.66 18.13 -3.21
CA PHE A 444 -31.60 17.24 -2.69
C PHE A 444 -31.02 16.29 -3.73
N PHE A 445 -31.85 15.83 -4.64
CA PHE A 445 -31.48 14.80 -5.60
C PHE A 445 -31.56 15.33 -7.03
N LEU A 446 -30.70 14.82 -7.88
CA LEU A 446 -30.70 15.13 -9.29
C LEU A 446 -31.43 14.05 -10.08
N GLY A 447 -32.37 14.45 -10.91
CA GLY A 447 -33.14 13.55 -11.78
C GLY A 447 -32.63 13.46 -13.20
N GLY A 448 -31.57 14.17 -13.53
CA GLY A 448 -30.96 14.21 -14.85
C GLY A 448 -29.70 15.03 -14.89
N GLY A 449 -29.10 15.15 -16.06
CA GLY A 449 -27.81 15.79 -16.25
C GLY A 449 -26.67 14.95 -15.78
N SER A 450 -25.46 15.31 -16.16
CA SER A 450 -24.24 14.64 -15.70
C SER A 450 -23.40 15.59 -14.88
N ARG A 451 -22.68 15.06 -13.88
CA ARG A 451 -21.63 15.81 -13.21
C ARG A 451 -20.60 16.24 -14.25
N GLY A 452 -20.56 17.52 -14.55
CA GLY A 452 -19.84 18.09 -15.68
C GLY A 452 -18.32 18.14 -15.54
N ASP A 453 -17.73 17.17 -14.81
CA ASP A 453 -16.30 17.12 -14.59
C ASP A 453 -15.67 16.06 -15.48
N ILE A 454 -14.57 16.40 -16.15
CA ILE A 454 -13.68 15.42 -16.77
C ILE A 454 -12.25 15.68 -16.31
N ALA A 455 -11.59 14.65 -15.84
CA ALA A 455 -10.18 14.65 -15.45
C ALA A 455 -9.46 13.50 -16.11
N TRP A 456 -8.36 13.80 -16.79
CA TRP A 456 -7.49 12.82 -17.42
C TRP A 456 -6.05 13.13 -17.09
N ASN A 457 -5.29 12.11 -16.76
CA ASN A 457 -3.86 12.20 -16.62
C ASN A 457 -3.13 10.98 -17.18
N GLN A 458 -1.94 11.20 -17.68
CA GLN A 458 -1.05 10.18 -18.19
C GLN A 458 0.36 10.42 -17.68
N PHE A 459 0.93 9.38 -17.10
CA PHE A 459 2.31 9.29 -16.67
C PHE A 459 3.02 8.17 -17.44
N ARG A 460 4.17 8.45 -18.00
CA ARG A 460 5.04 7.46 -18.64
C ARG A 460 6.46 7.67 -18.17
N GLU A 461 7.15 6.58 -17.87
CA GLU A 461 8.54 6.60 -17.42
C GLU A 461 9.35 5.56 -18.18
N LEU A 462 10.52 5.96 -18.65
CA LEU A 462 11.60 5.08 -19.06
C LEU A 462 12.72 5.20 -18.04
N ARG A 463 13.09 4.09 -17.41
CA ARG A 463 14.12 4.03 -16.36
C ARG A 463 15.20 3.04 -16.75
N ALA A 464 16.45 3.40 -16.47
CA ALA A 464 17.62 2.52 -16.56
C ALA A 464 18.36 2.55 -15.23
N GLN A 465 18.85 1.41 -14.78
CA GLN A 465 19.55 1.24 -13.52
C GLN A 465 20.70 0.24 -13.69
N ALA A 466 21.83 0.55 -13.09
CA ALA A 466 22.98 -0.33 -13.01
C ALA A 466 23.44 -0.44 -11.55
N ASP A 467 23.49 -1.64 -11.04
CA ASP A 467 23.91 -1.95 -9.67
C ASP A 467 25.07 -2.93 -9.71
N PHE A 468 26.03 -2.72 -8.86
CA PHE A 468 27.20 -3.57 -8.72
C PHE A 468 27.43 -3.89 -7.25
N SER A 469 27.80 -5.14 -6.98
CA SER A 469 28.27 -5.54 -5.66
C SER A 469 29.58 -6.31 -5.77
N VAL A 470 30.47 -6.03 -4.83
CA VAL A 470 31.77 -6.70 -4.68
C VAL A 470 31.89 -7.15 -3.24
N GLY A 471 31.99 -8.47 -3.03
CA GLY A 471 32.10 -9.08 -1.70
C GLY A 471 33.50 -9.59 -1.40
N GLY A 472 33.90 -9.46 -0.13
CA GLY A 472 35.18 -9.95 0.40
C GLY A 472 35.04 -10.45 1.85
N PRO A 473 36.10 -11.07 2.42
CA PRO A 473 36.00 -11.73 3.74
C PRO A 473 35.66 -10.83 4.93
N GLY A 474 35.72 -9.50 4.78
CA GLY A 474 35.46 -8.55 5.86
C GLY A 474 34.65 -7.35 5.45
N ALA A 475 34.31 -7.22 4.17
CA ALA A 475 33.55 -6.08 3.66
C ALA A 475 32.83 -6.42 2.38
N ASP A 476 31.61 -5.90 2.24
CA ASP A 476 30.85 -5.86 1.00
C ASP A 476 30.68 -4.42 0.55
N PHE A 477 30.81 -4.19 -0.75
CA PHE A 477 30.66 -2.88 -1.36
C PHE A 477 29.54 -2.94 -2.40
N TYR A 478 28.65 -1.97 -2.33
CA TYR A 478 27.52 -1.81 -3.25
C TYR A 478 27.60 -0.41 -3.86
N PHE A 479 27.49 -0.32 -5.16
CA PHE A 479 27.44 0.97 -5.84
C PHE A 479 26.62 0.87 -7.11
N GLY A 480 26.07 1.98 -7.53
CA GLY A 480 25.23 2.00 -8.70
C GLY A 480 24.73 3.37 -9.06
N ALA A 481 24.03 3.41 -10.18
CA ALA A 481 23.40 4.60 -10.69
C ALA A 481 22.08 4.27 -11.37
N GLU A 482 21.15 5.24 -11.33
CA GLU A 482 19.89 5.16 -12.04
C GLU A 482 19.60 6.48 -12.76
N ALA A 483 18.88 6.39 -13.88
CA ALA A 483 18.37 7.52 -14.62
C ALA A 483 16.96 7.21 -15.10
N ALA A 484 16.07 8.21 -15.02
CA ALA A 484 14.72 8.07 -15.52
C ALA A 484 14.32 9.33 -16.30
N ARG A 485 13.57 9.11 -17.37
CA ARG A 485 12.91 10.17 -18.15
C ARG A 485 11.43 9.93 -18.10
N GLN A 486 10.69 10.93 -17.61
CA GLN A 486 9.25 10.88 -17.49
C GLN A 486 8.58 11.76 -18.56
N ARG A 487 7.34 11.43 -18.88
CA ARG A 487 6.44 12.30 -19.64
C ARG A 487 5.12 12.37 -18.91
N VAL A 488 4.73 13.56 -18.57
CA VAL A 488 3.48 13.87 -17.86
C VAL A 488 2.56 14.63 -18.80
N ARG A 489 1.30 14.23 -18.83
CA ARG A 489 0.22 14.94 -19.54
C ARG A 489 -1.01 14.92 -18.64
N THR A 490 -1.62 16.10 -18.47
CA THR A 490 -2.82 16.25 -17.65
C THR A 490 -3.84 17.09 -18.38
N PHE A 491 -5.11 16.85 -18.11
CA PHE A 491 -6.23 17.69 -18.58
C PHE A 491 -7.34 17.62 -17.54
N GLN A 492 -7.93 18.76 -17.23
CA GLN A 492 -9.11 18.85 -16.39
C GLN A 492 -10.06 19.94 -16.89
N ARG A 493 -11.36 19.65 -16.80
CA ARG A 493 -12.42 20.61 -17.08
C ARG A 493 -13.56 20.35 -16.09
N ALA A 494 -13.88 21.36 -15.30
CA ALA A 494 -15.04 21.35 -14.41
C ALA A 494 -16.23 22.05 -15.10
N LEU A 495 -17.45 21.70 -14.71
CA LEU A 495 -18.70 22.25 -15.25
C LEU A 495 -18.72 22.27 -16.79
N ALA A 496 -18.32 21.14 -17.40
CA ALA A 496 -18.12 21.01 -18.85
C ALA A 496 -19.38 21.27 -19.71
N TYR A 497 -20.54 21.30 -19.10
CA TYR A 497 -21.82 21.70 -19.77
C TYR A 497 -22.00 23.21 -19.90
N LEU A 498 -21.15 24.03 -19.28
CA LEU A 498 -21.17 25.48 -19.37
C LEU A 498 -19.99 26.01 -20.20
N PRO A 499 -20.10 27.15 -20.89
CA PRO A 499 -18.93 27.80 -21.46
C PRO A 499 -18.01 28.35 -20.37
N VAL A 500 -16.73 28.48 -20.65
CA VAL A 500 -15.77 29.16 -19.77
C VAL A 500 -16.20 30.62 -19.58
N GLY A 501 -16.12 31.10 -18.36
CA GLY A 501 -16.49 32.46 -17.98
C GLY A 501 -16.04 32.80 -16.56
N ASP A 502 -16.48 33.94 -16.03
CA ASP A 502 -16.05 34.42 -14.71
C ASP A 502 -16.35 33.43 -13.55
N SER A 503 -17.46 32.70 -13.68
CA SER A 503 -17.90 31.70 -12.67
C SER A 503 -17.51 30.26 -13.00
N VAL A 504 -16.95 30.02 -14.19
CA VAL A 504 -16.60 28.71 -14.68
C VAL A 504 -15.11 28.68 -15.01
N PRO A 505 -14.28 27.95 -14.29
CA PRO A 505 -12.86 27.93 -14.53
C PRO A 505 -12.52 27.40 -15.92
N PRO A 506 -11.41 27.85 -16.51
CA PRO A 506 -10.96 27.37 -17.82
C PRO A 506 -10.56 25.88 -17.74
N ALA A 507 -10.54 25.24 -18.89
CA ALA A 507 -9.91 23.93 -18.99
C ALA A 507 -8.39 24.09 -18.71
N THR A 508 -7.85 23.23 -17.86
CA THR A 508 -6.42 23.20 -17.57
C THR A 508 -5.76 22.02 -18.26
N ALA A 509 -4.60 22.25 -18.86
CA ALA A 509 -3.82 21.21 -19.50
C ALA A 509 -2.32 21.47 -19.27
N ALA A 510 -1.57 20.42 -19.00
CA ALA A 510 -0.12 20.50 -18.89
C ALA A 510 0.56 19.30 -19.58
N SER A 511 1.70 19.56 -20.23
CA SER A 511 2.53 18.54 -20.84
C SER A 511 4.00 18.91 -20.62
N PHE A 512 4.72 18.06 -19.87
CA PHE A 512 6.12 18.31 -19.53
C PHE A 512 6.89 16.99 -19.38
N THR A 513 8.23 17.09 -19.38
CA THR A 513 9.12 15.93 -19.42
C THR A 513 10.14 16.00 -18.29
N PRO A 514 9.78 15.59 -17.07
CA PRO A 514 10.73 15.50 -15.98
C PRO A 514 11.86 14.51 -16.26
N THR A 515 12.99 14.72 -15.59
CA THR A 515 14.08 13.75 -15.54
C THR A 515 14.56 13.60 -14.11
N SER A 516 14.92 12.41 -13.72
CA SER A 516 15.53 12.11 -12.44
C SER A 516 16.74 11.22 -12.61
N GLY A 517 17.67 11.32 -11.67
CA GLY A 517 18.86 10.49 -11.64
C GLY A 517 19.38 10.36 -10.23
N ALA A 518 20.10 9.27 -9.97
CA ALA A 518 20.77 9.06 -8.71
C ALA A 518 22.04 8.24 -8.88
N ALA A 519 22.94 8.39 -7.92
CA ALA A 519 24.11 7.52 -7.75
C ALA A 519 24.29 7.21 -6.28
N TYR A 520 24.78 6.03 -5.96
CA TYR A 520 24.97 5.62 -4.58
C TYR A 520 26.24 4.80 -4.41
N PHE A 521 26.74 4.83 -3.18
CA PHE A 521 27.76 3.95 -2.67
C PHE A 521 27.37 3.49 -1.27
N GLU A 522 27.57 2.23 -0.96
CA GLU A 522 27.36 1.64 0.36
C GLU A 522 28.43 0.61 0.65
N SER A 523 28.98 0.64 1.84
CA SER A 523 29.87 -0.40 2.35
C SER A 523 29.27 -1.06 3.59
N GLN A 524 29.40 -2.36 3.69
CA GLN A 524 29.02 -3.17 4.82
C GLN A 524 30.26 -3.87 5.36
N LEU A 525 30.70 -3.47 6.55
CA LEU A 525 31.89 -3.99 7.21
C LEU A 525 31.50 -5.04 8.24
N HIS A 526 32.05 -6.22 8.13
CA HIS A 526 31.74 -7.37 8.98
C HIS A 526 32.84 -7.58 10.01
N GLY A 527 32.55 -7.33 11.29
CA GLY A 527 33.34 -7.78 12.41
C GLY A 527 32.96 -9.20 12.87
N GLN A 528 33.53 -9.67 13.97
CA GLN A 528 33.17 -10.99 14.51
C GLN A 528 31.72 -11.03 15.03
N ASP A 529 31.32 -10.01 15.75
CA ASP A 529 30.01 -9.91 16.40
C ASP A 529 29.27 -8.63 16.04
N PHE A 530 29.74 -7.89 15.05
CA PHE A 530 29.11 -6.63 14.63
C PHE A 530 29.15 -6.43 13.12
N VAL A 531 28.23 -5.64 12.64
CA VAL A 531 28.18 -5.14 11.26
C VAL A 531 28.01 -3.64 11.30
N ILE A 532 28.80 -2.93 10.51
CA ILE A 532 28.67 -1.50 10.30
C ILE A 532 28.36 -1.27 8.84
N THR A 533 27.29 -0.55 8.57
CA THR A 533 26.92 -0.12 7.22
C THR A 533 27.06 1.38 7.12
N PHE A 534 27.78 1.83 6.12
CA PHE A 534 27.86 3.23 5.73
C PHE A 534 27.43 3.39 4.29
N GLY A 535 26.49 4.30 4.03
CA GLY A 535 25.99 4.55 2.68
C GLY A 535 25.86 6.04 2.41
N VAL A 536 25.99 6.41 1.15
CA VAL A 536 25.68 7.74 0.65
C VAL A 536 24.95 7.64 -0.67
N ARG A 537 23.90 8.43 -0.82
CA ARG A 537 23.16 8.54 -2.08
C ARG A 537 23.02 9.99 -2.48
N TYR A 538 23.31 10.25 -3.74
CA TYR A 538 23.04 11.52 -4.40
C TYR A 538 21.80 11.37 -5.29
N ASP A 539 20.82 12.23 -5.08
CA ASP A 539 19.59 12.27 -5.89
C ASP A 539 19.49 13.62 -6.59
N GLN A 540 19.04 13.62 -7.83
CA GLN A 540 18.66 14.83 -8.53
C GLN A 540 17.36 14.65 -9.30
N PHE A 541 16.57 15.72 -9.42
CA PHE A 541 15.46 15.77 -10.35
C PHE A 541 15.38 17.14 -11.03
N ASN A 542 14.86 17.14 -12.25
CA ASN A 542 14.59 18.34 -13.02
C ASN A 542 13.15 18.28 -13.51
N PRO A 543 12.30 19.29 -13.24
CA PRO A 543 10.94 19.35 -13.78
C PRO A 543 10.85 19.26 -15.31
N GLY A 544 11.93 19.59 -16.02
CA GLY A 544 12.01 19.50 -17.48
C GLY A 544 11.42 20.70 -18.22
N SER A 545 11.50 20.65 -19.53
CA SER A 545 10.89 21.62 -20.42
C SER A 545 9.37 21.44 -20.43
N GLY A 546 8.64 22.54 -20.59
CA GLY A 546 7.18 22.56 -20.64
C GLY A 546 6.52 22.94 -19.31
N VAL A 547 7.28 23.12 -18.23
CA VAL A 547 6.78 23.68 -16.97
C VAL A 547 7.07 25.19 -16.98
N PRO A 548 6.06 26.06 -17.12
CA PRO A 548 6.24 27.50 -17.12
C PRO A 548 6.81 28.00 -15.78
N GLY A 549 7.69 29.03 -15.83
CA GLY A 549 8.20 29.65 -14.60
C GLY A 549 9.29 28.91 -13.86
N THR A 550 9.89 27.87 -14.46
CA THR A 550 11.07 27.20 -13.90
C THR A 550 12.25 28.15 -13.87
N SER A 551 12.62 28.61 -12.67
CA SER A 551 13.73 29.57 -12.47
C SER A 551 15.07 28.89 -12.21
N PHE A 552 15.05 27.61 -11.82
CA PHE A 552 16.22 26.85 -11.38
C PHE A 552 16.40 25.57 -12.19
N GLY A 553 17.65 25.16 -12.36
CA GLY A 553 17.99 23.85 -12.94
C GLY A 553 17.62 22.66 -12.03
N ALA A 554 18.32 21.55 -12.18
CA ALA A 554 18.08 20.35 -11.40
C ALA A 554 18.18 20.59 -9.88
N ARG A 555 17.21 20.07 -9.13
CA ARG A 555 17.24 19.96 -7.67
C ARG A 555 18.14 18.79 -7.28
N ARG A 556 18.87 18.95 -6.17
CA ARG A 556 19.86 17.97 -5.71
C ARG A 556 19.69 17.70 -4.23
N SER A 557 19.94 16.47 -3.83
CA SER A 557 19.99 16.06 -2.42
C SER A 557 21.10 15.05 -2.19
N LEU A 558 21.73 15.12 -1.02
CA LEU A 558 22.74 14.16 -0.56
C LEU A 558 22.26 13.49 0.71
N ASN A 559 22.21 12.17 0.70
CA ASN A 559 21.53 11.34 1.68
C ASN A 559 22.49 10.33 2.32
N PRO A 560 23.22 10.72 3.39
CA PRO A 560 24.08 9.81 4.13
C PRO A 560 23.23 8.87 5.01
N ARG A 561 23.73 7.65 5.19
CA ARG A 561 23.10 6.59 6.01
C ARG A 561 24.16 5.85 6.80
N LEU A 562 23.85 5.53 8.05
CA LEU A 562 24.70 4.77 8.95
C LEU A 562 23.88 3.71 9.67
N GLY A 563 24.39 2.51 9.73
CA GLY A 563 23.78 1.41 10.44
C GLY A 563 24.84 0.65 11.25
N PHE A 564 24.42 0.17 12.40
CA PHE A 564 25.21 -0.66 13.28
C PHE A 564 24.37 -1.83 13.80
N SER A 565 24.91 -3.01 13.76
CA SER A 565 24.29 -4.20 14.35
C SER A 565 25.35 -4.97 15.13
N THR A 566 24.95 -5.48 16.30
CA THR A 566 25.83 -6.34 17.11
C THR A 566 25.03 -7.42 17.83
N VAL A 567 25.66 -8.58 18.02
CA VAL A 567 25.05 -9.71 18.74
C VAL A 567 25.66 -9.78 20.14
N LEU A 568 24.82 -9.64 21.18
CA LEU A 568 25.19 -9.73 22.58
C LEU A 568 24.28 -10.73 23.30
N LYS A 569 24.83 -11.72 23.93
CA LYS A 569 24.09 -12.72 24.77
C LYS A 569 22.86 -13.32 24.06
N GLY A 570 22.94 -13.57 22.75
CA GLY A 570 21.86 -14.18 21.98
C GLY A 570 20.74 -13.19 21.54
N ALA A 571 20.90 -11.91 21.77
CA ALA A 571 20.08 -10.85 21.22
C ALA A 571 20.88 -9.99 20.22
N THR A 572 20.24 -9.55 19.16
CA THR A 572 20.82 -8.64 18.18
C THR A 572 20.34 -7.22 18.48
N PHE A 573 21.28 -6.31 18.66
CA PHE A 573 21.03 -4.88 18.85
C PHE A 573 21.34 -4.15 17.55
N VAL A 574 20.40 -3.36 17.08
CA VAL A 574 20.53 -2.62 15.84
C VAL A 574 20.26 -1.13 16.10
N ALA A 575 21.14 -0.29 15.59
CA ALA A 575 20.95 1.14 15.56
C ALA A 575 21.11 1.64 14.13
N SER A 576 20.25 2.51 13.66
CA SER A 576 20.36 3.12 12.34
C SER A 576 20.00 4.60 12.36
N TRP A 577 20.68 5.33 11.51
CA TRP A 577 20.44 6.73 11.23
C TRP A 577 20.57 6.98 9.74
N GLY A 578 19.74 7.87 9.20
CA GLY A 578 19.86 8.25 7.79
C GLY A 578 19.03 9.46 7.43
N ARG A 579 19.48 10.13 6.37
CA ARG A 579 18.70 11.13 5.66
C ARG A 579 18.14 10.53 4.38
N PHE A 580 16.90 10.86 4.10
CA PHE A 580 16.13 10.34 2.96
C PHE A 580 15.41 11.48 2.29
N SER A 581 15.36 11.49 0.97
CA SER A 581 14.70 12.52 0.19
C SER A 581 13.80 11.92 -0.87
N GLN A 582 12.74 12.67 -1.19
CA GLN A 582 11.79 12.34 -2.22
C GLN A 582 11.46 13.56 -3.05
N ALA A 583 11.41 13.44 -4.38
CA ALA A 583 10.85 14.48 -5.23
C ALA A 583 9.33 14.61 -4.95
N PRO A 584 8.79 15.85 -4.98
CA PRO A 584 7.36 16.05 -4.80
C PRO A 584 6.57 15.41 -5.93
N ASP A 585 5.28 15.12 -5.70
CA ASP A 585 4.39 14.69 -6.77
C ASP A 585 4.33 15.76 -7.85
N PHE A 586 4.39 15.34 -9.10
CA PHE A 586 4.51 16.26 -10.24
C PHE A 586 3.25 17.11 -10.49
N GLN A 587 2.10 16.71 -9.95
CA GLN A 587 0.89 17.53 -9.97
C GLN A 587 1.08 18.88 -9.29
N TYR A 588 1.95 18.99 -8.31
CA TYR A 588 2.19 20.25 -7.59
C TYR A 588 3.10 21.23 -8.36
N LEU A 589 3.71 20.78 -9.46
CA LEU A 589 4.61 21.61 -10.28
C LEU A 589 3.84 22.52 -11.25
N VAL A 590 2.59 22.21 -11.58
CA VAL A 590 1.79 22.89 -12.61
C VAL A 590 0.50 23.45 -12.02
N ASP A 591 0.00 24.54 -12.61
CA ASP A 591 -1.27 25.13 -12.19
C ASP A 591 -2.41 24.13 -12.36
N ALA A 592 -3.11 23.90 -11.27
CA ALA A 592 -4.39 23.21 -11.18
C ALA A 592 -4.53 21.99 -12.11
N ALA A 593 -3.49 21.12 -12.14
CA ALA A 593 -3.63 19.79 -12.77
C ALA A 593 -4.83 19.03 -12.20
N PHE A 594 -5.24 19.39 -10.98
CA PHE A 594 -6.40 18.89 -10.23
C PHE A 594 -7.03 20.07 -9.48
N ASP A 595 -7.63 20.98 -10.24
CA ASP A 595 -8.21 22.22 -9.69
C ASP A 595 -9.26 21.89 -8.61
N ASP A 596 -9.03 22.39 -7.42
CA ASP A 596 -9.95 22.29 -6.31
C ASP A 596 -10.70 23.59 -6.01
N THR A 597 -10.59 24.59 -6.88
CA THR A 597 -11.23 25.90 -6.71
C THR A 597 -12.73 25.78 -6.45
N LEU A 598 -13.42 24.91 -7.18
CA LEU A 598 -14.84 24.66 -6.98
C LEU A 598 -15.15 24.03 -5.60
N ARG A 599 -14.22 23.24 -5.06
CA ARG A 599 -14.36 22.58 -3.78
C ARG A 599 -13.99 23.47 -2.60
N THR A 600 -12.93 24.26 -2.77
CA THR A 600 -12.33 25.06 -1.70
C THR A 600 -12.58 26.56 -1.83
N GLY A 601 -13.05 27.03 -2.99
CA GLY A 601 -13.20 28.45 -3.30
C GLY A 601 -11.86 29.20 -3.49
N ARG A 602 -10.74 28.47 -3.59
CA ARG A 602 -9.40 29.05 -3.64
C ARG A 602 -8.67 28.64 -4.89
N PHE A 603 -8.10 29.63 -5.59
CA PHE A 603 -7.19 29.37 -6.69
C PHE A 603 -5.83 28.91 -6.14
N ARG A 604 -5.30 27.82 -6.68
CA ARG A 604 -4.04 27.24 -6.25
C ARG A 604 -3.06 27.10 -7.42
N ARG A 605 -1.92 27.78 -7.30
CA ARG A 605 -0.88 27.71 -8.31
C ARG A 605 0.05 26.54 -8.08
N GLY A 606 0.46 25.90 -9.17
CA GLY A 606 1.61 25.03 -9.20
C GLY A 606 2.91 25.77 -8.92
N ASN A 607 3.89 25.06 -8.40
CA ASN A 607 5.21 25.64 -8.16
C ASN A 607 6.30 24.81 -8.85
N PRO A 608 6.79 25.22 -10.01
CA PRO A 608 7.87 24.51 -10.71
C PRO A 608 9.21 24.54 -9.94
N ASN A 609 9.29 25.33 -8.87
CA ASN A 609 10.50 25.52 -8.07
C ASN A 609 10.49 24.71 -6.76
N LEU A 610 9.59 23.76 -6.59
CA LEU A 610 9.59 22.86 -5.44
C LEU A 610 10.92 22.08 -5.36
N GLY A 611 11.44 21.94 -4.13
CA GLY A 611 12.58 21.12 -3.77
C GLY A 611 12.19 19.69 -3.39
N PHE A 612 13.16 18.93 -2.90
CA PHE A 612 12.89 17.64 -2.27
C PHE A 612 12.13 17.82 -0.95
N GLU A 613 11.32 16.82 -0.64
CA GLU A 613 10.82 16.55 0.70
C GLU A 613 11.84 15.66 1.41
N ASP A 614 12.19 15.98 2.66
CA ASP A 614 13.27 15.32 3.40
C ASP A 614 12.75 14.63 4.68
N ALA A 615 13.41 13.54 5.07
CA ALA A 615 13.22 12.88 6.35
C ALA A 615 14.57 12.50 6.96
N THR A 616 14.80 12.88 8.22
CA THR A 616 15.89 12.33 9.03
C THR A 616 15.32 11.30 9.98
N GLN A 617 15.81 10.08 9.91
CA GLN A 617 15.28 8.94 10.66
C GLN A 617 16.33 8.36 11.60
N TYR A 618 15.87 7.98 12.80
CA TYR A 618 16.63 7.27 13.82
C TYR A 618 15.85 6.05 14.24
N GLU A 619 16.52 4.93 14.40
CA GLU A 619 15.91 3.73 14.97
C GLU A 619 16.91 2.99 15.85
N PHE A 620 16.38 2.45 16.93
CA PHE A 620 17.03 1.45 17.76
C PHE A 620 16.11 0.24 17.88
N SER A 621 16.65 -0.96 17.65
CA SER A 621 15.88 -2.18 17.79
C SER A 621 16.66 -3.28 18.49
N VAL A 622 15.92 -4.12 19.23
CA VAL A 622 16.40 -5.34 19.86
C VAL A 622 15.65 -6.50 19.25
N ARG A 623 16.39 -7.49 18.80
CA ARG A 623 15.87 -8.73 18.21
C ARG A 623 16.35 -9.89 19.05
N ALA A 624 15.44 -10.75 19.47
CA ALA A 624 15.77 -11.88 20.34
C ALA A 624 15.00 -13.12 19.94
N ARG A 625 15.50 -14.27 20.36
CA ARG A 625 14.81 -15.55 20.26
C ARG A 625 14.52 -16.08 21.67
N PRO A 626 13.37 -15.70 22.28
CA PRO A 626 13.03 -16.18 23.63
C PRO A 626 12.90 -17.71 23.73
N SER A 627 12.56 -18.37 22.64
CA SER A 627 12.53 -19.83 22.52
C SER A 627 12.98 -20.26 21.12
N GLU A 628 13.27 -21.55 20.92
CA GLU A 628 13.64 -22.10 19.60
C GLU A 628 12.58 -21.89 18.51
N ARG A 629 11.35 -21.55 18.91
CA ARG A 629 10.20 -21.44 18.03
C ARG A 629 9.63 -20.03 17.95
N THR A 630 10.15 -19.10 18.72
CA THR A 630 9.59 -17.76 18.84
C THR A 630 10.66 -16.70 18.63
N THR A 631 10.38 -15.73 17.79
CA THR A 631 11.20 -14.54 17.61
C THR A 631 10.49 -13.31 18.13
N LEU A 632 11.23 -12.36 18.66
CA LEU A 632 10.74 -11.09 19.19
C LEU A 632 11.59 -9.95 18.68
N ARG A 633 10.96 -8.90 18.18
CA ARG A 633 11.60 -7.62 17.85
C ARG A 633 10.89 -6.49 18.58
N ILE A 634 11.66 -5.64 19.21
CA ILE A 634 11.21 -4.37 19.78
C ILE A 634 12.00 -3.25 19.12
N SER A 635 11.33 -2.30 18.51
CA SER A 635 11.95 -1.18 17.80
C SER A 635 11.40 0.14 18.32
N ALA A 636 12.27 1.11 18.58
CA ALA A 636 11.91 2.49 18.85
C ALA A 636 12.43 3.37 17.73
N PHE A 637 11.59 4.23 17.19
CA PHE A 637 11.94 5.07 16.05
C PHE A 637 11.52 6.52 16.24
N ASN A 638 12.27 7.41 15.60
CA ASN A 638 11.95 8.82 15.49
C ASN A 638 12.28 9.30 14.08
N LYS A 639 11.36 10.01 13.47
CA LYS A 639 11.46 10.57 12.11
C LYS A 639 11.15 12.05 12.18
N LEU A 640 12.08 12.88 11.72
CA LEU A 640 11.91 14.31 11.53
C LEU A 640 11.66 14.56 10.05
N LEU A 641 10.52 15.14 9.74
CA LEU A 641 10.10 15.49 8.37
C LEU A 641 10.31 16.98 8.15
N ASP A 642 10.86 17.36 7.02
CA ASP A 642 11.12 18.74 6.66
C ASP A 642 10.87 19.00 5.17
N GLY A 643 10.50 20.24 4.84
CA GLY A 643 10.25 20.62 3.47
C GLY A 643 9.09 19.89 2.79
N LEU A 644 8.14 19.36 3.54
CA LEU A 644 6.96 18.73 2.95
C LEU A 644 6.13 19.77 2.20
N VAL A 645 5.53 19.34 1.08
CA VAL A 645 4.68 20.22 0.28
C VAL A 645 3.40 20.56 1.03
N ALA A 646 3.08 21.85 1.06
CA ALA A 646 1.83 22.39 1.58
C ALA A 646 1.42 23.62 0.76
N SER A 647 0.18 24.08 0.92
CA SER A 647 -0.28 25.33 0.33
C SER A 647 0.17 26.51 1.20
N VAL A 648 0.68 27.54 0.57
CA VAL A 648 1.05 28.80 1.21
C VAL A 648 0.36 29.98 0.53
N PRO A 649 0.04 31.07 1.24
CA PRO A 649 -0.56 32.25 0.62
C PRO A 649 0.34 32.82 -0.47
N LEU A 650 -0.25 33.27 -1.57
CA LEU A 650 0.42 33.99 -2.62
C LEU A 650 0.18 35.50 -2.44
N GLY A 651 1.16 36.20 -1.89
CA GLY A 651 1.01 37.62 -1.54
C GLY A 651 0.10 37.83 -0.33
N VAL A 652 -0.69 38.93 -0.36
CA VAL A 652 -1.61 39.32 0.72
C VAL A 652 -3.00 38.73 0.56
N ASP A 653 -3.33 38.20 -0.61
CA ASP A 653 -4.63 37.59 -0.87
C ASP A 653 -4.71 36.19 -0.24
N PRO A 654 -5.57 35.96 0.73
CA PRO A 654 -5.70 34.66 1.40
C PRO A 654 -6.35 33.59 0.49
N ASP A 655 -7.01 33.98 -0.58
CA ASP A 655 -7.73 33.07 -1.48
C ASP A 655 -6.84 32.59 -2.64
N SER A 656 -5.73 33.27 -2.88
CA SER A 656 -4.70 32.83 -3.82
C SER A 656 -3.58 32.12 -3.08
N THR A 657 -3.32 30.87 -3.47
CA THR A 657 -2.29 30.05 -2.84
C THR A 657 -1.35 29.45 -3.87
N ILE A 658 -0.14 29.06 -3.42
CA ILE A 658 0.86 28.33 -4.20
C ILE A 658 1.37 27.15 -3.40
N PHE A 659 1.75 26.06 -4.07
CA PHE A 659 2.45 24.97 -3.39
C PHE A 659 3.86 25.40 -2.96
N GLY A 660 4.27 25.02 -1.76
CA GLY A 660 5.60 25.34 -1.20
C GLY A 660 6.11 24.24 -0.29
N ASN A 661 7.44 24.11 -0.20
CA ASN A 661 8.10 23.24 0.80
C ASN A 661 8.02 23.93 2.19
N ALA A 662 6.84 23.92 2.79
CA ALA A 662 6.52 24.76 3.95
C ALA A 662 6.15 23.97 5.20
N ASP A 663 5.81 22.69 5.05
CA ASP A 663 5.39 21.85 6.15
C ASP A 663 6.54 21.04 6.73
N PHE A 664 6.45 20.77 8.02
CA PHE A 664 7.40 19.96 8.78
C PHE A 664 6.65 19.14 9.82
N GLY A 665 7.24 18.02 10.20
CA GLY A 665 6.57 17.12 11.12
C GLY A 665 7.52 16.23 11.90
N THR A 666 6.95 15.51 12.84
CA THR A 666 7.65 14.54 13.67
C THR A 666 6.80 13.28 13.80
N VAL A 667 7.42 12.14 13.55
CA VAL A 667 6.80 10.84 13.81
C VAL A 667 7.69 10.05 14.76
N LYS A 668 7.13 9.59 15.86
CA LYS A 668 7.85 8.77 16.86
C LYS A 668 6.99 7.62 17.31
N GLY A 669 7.63 6.50 17.63
CA GLY A 669 6.87 5.34 18.09
C GLY A 669 7.72 4.17 18.54
N VAL A 670 7.01 3.16 19.04
CA VAL A 670 7.55 1.87 19.42
C VAL A 670 6.75 0.78 18.72
N GLU A 671 7.45 -0.19 18.17
CA GLU A 671 6.89 -1.40 17.57
C GLU A 671 7.33 -2.63 18.33
N VAL A 672 6.42 -3.56 18.54
CA VAL A 672 6.69 -4.89 19.10
C VAL A 672 6.16 -5.92 18.11
N VAL A 673 7.03 -6.80 17.61
CA VAL A 673 6.66 -7.89 16.71
C VAL A 673 7.12 -9.20 17.32
N GLY A 674 6.16 -10.07 17.59
CA GLY A 674 6.39 -11.45 18.03
C GLY A 674 5.92 -12.42 16.97
N GLU A 675 6.73 -13.43 16.64
CA GLU A 675 6.40 -14.41 15.62
C GLU A 675 6.74 -15.81 16.07
N ARG A 676 5.81 -16.73 15.85
CA ARG A 676 6.00 -18.17 15.88
C ARG A 676 5.55 -18.71 14.52
N PRO A 677 6.47 -19.13 13.64
CA PRO A 677 6.14 -19.72 12.35
C PRO A 677 5.22 -20.94 12.51
N LEU A 678 4.47 -21.26 11.43
CA LEU A 678 3.61 -22.45 11.40
C LEU A 678 4.45 -23.71 11.59
N ARG A 679 4.42 -24.29 12.79
CA ARG A 679 5.06 -25.55 13.16
C ARG A 679 4.14 -26.30 14.11
N ASP A 680 4.15 -27.64 14.05
CA ASP A 680 3.30 -28.51 14.89
C ASP A 680 1.80 -28.14 14.81
N GLY A 681 1.34 -27.75 13.61
CA GLY A 681 -0.07 -27.48 13.33
C GLY A 681 -0.55 -26.08 13.68
N TRP A 682 0.26 -25.15 14.21
CA TRP A 682 -0.14 -23.77 14.44
C TRP A 682 1.00 -22.76 14.37
N GLY A 683 0.66 -21.56 14.00
CA GLY A 683 1.57 -20.42 13.96
C GLY A 683 0.83 -19.12 14.31
N VAL A 684 1.58 -18.12 14.78
CA VAL A 684 1.03 -16.82 15.14
C VAL A 684 2.06 -15.72 14.91
N ARG A 685 1.61 -14.59 14.36
CA ARG A 685 2.36 -13.34 14.31
C ARG A 685 1.54 -12.25 14.99
N VAL A 686 2.18 -11.53 15.90
CA VAL A 686 1.58 -10.39 16.62
C VAL A 686 2.41 -9.16 16.35
N GLY A 687 1.82 -8.14 15.78
CA GLY A 687 2.42 -6.82 15.56
C GLY A 687 1.67 -5.77 16.34
N TYR A 688 2.34 -5.05 17.22
CA TYR A 688 1.78 -3.90 17.94
C TYR A 688 2.62 -2.66 17.69
N THR A 689 1.95 -1.56 17.40
CA THR A 689 2.58 -0.25 17.17
C THR A 689 1.91 0.79 18.06
N LEU A 690 2.73 1.52 18.81
CA LEU A 690 2.36 2.77 19.48
C LEU A 690 3.11 3.89 18.77
N GLN A 691 2.40 4.84 18.16
CA GLN A 691 3.02 5.95 17.44
C GLN A 691 2.30 7.27 17.65
N SER A 692 2.99 8.35 17.36
CA SER A 692 2.46 9.70 17.26
C SER A 692 3.04 10.35 16.01
N ALA A 693 2.18 10.67 15.04
CA ALA A 693 2.52 11.36 13.82
C ALA A 693 1.89 12.75 13.84
N GLN A 694 2.72 13.80 13.80
CA GLN A 694 2.29 15.19 13.88
C GLN A 694 3.01 16.02 12.84
N ALA A 695 2.32 16.99 12.23
CA ALA A 695 2.90 17.96 11.32
C ALA A 695 2.10 19.27 11.37
N SER A 696 2.54 20.29 10.64
CA SER A 696 1.81 21.55 10.53
C SER A 696 0.76 21.53 9.40
N ALA A 697 0.76 20.49 8.55
CA ALA A 697 -0.30 20.19 7.58
C ALA A 697 -0.45 18.67 7.41
N THR A 698 -1.65 18.17 7.11
CA THR A 698 -1.88 16.74 6.84
C THR A 698 -1.60 16.36 5.39
N ASP A 699 -1.82 17.27 4.46
CA ASP A 699 -1.60 17.09 3.03
C ASP A 699 -1.10 18.39 2.36
N ALA A 700 -0.78 18.31 1.09
CA ALA A 700 -0.28 19.44 0.30
C ALA A 700 -1.34 20.54 0.06
N TYR A 701 -2.62 20.22 0.20
CA TYR A 701 -3.72 21.16 -0.03
C TYR A 701 -4.07 22.00 1.18
N GLN A 702 -3.60 21.60 2.36
CA GLN A 702 -3.84 22.34 3.58
C GLN A 702 -2.99 23.61 3.61
N LEU A 703 -3.63 24.74 3.96
CA LEU A 703 -3.00 26.05 4.03
C LEU A 703 -2.11 26.16 5.27
N VAL A 704 -0.83 26.41 5.07
CA VAL A 704 0.13 26.75 6.10
C VAL A 704 0.41 28.25 6.05
N ARG A 705 -0.09 29.00 7.03
CA ARG A 705 0.20 30.44 7.14
C ARG A 705 1.56 30.63 7.80
N ARG A 706 2.48 31.32 7.07
CA ARG A 706 3.81 31.66 7.61
C ARG A 706 3.80 32.94 8.44
N ILE A 707 2.86 33.85 8.17
CA ILE A 707 2.80 35.16 8.79
C ILE A 707 1.35 35.44 9.19
N ARG A 708 1.14 35.89 10.41
CA ARG A 708 -0.12 36.42 10.89
C ARG A 708 0.10 37.90 11.22
N ILE A 709 -0.79 38.76 10.75
CA ILE A 709 -0.87 40.17 11.13
C ILE A 709 -1.85 40.26 12.28
N ASP A 710 -1.42 40.79 13.41
CA ASP A 710 -2.30 41.02 14.54
C ASP A 710 -3.21 42.22 14.29
N PRO A 711 -4.24 42.46 15.11
CA PRO A 711 -5.10 43.63 14.99
C PRO A 711 -4.37 44.98 15.15
N GLY A 712 -3.16 44.99 15.70
CA GLY A 712 -2.30 46.17 15.81
C GLY A 712 -1.45 46.43 14.58
N GLY A 713 -1.46 45.57 13.59
CA GLY A 713 -0.67 45.69 12.36
C GLY A 713 0.74 45.08 12.44
N ASP A 714 1.10 44.50 13.58
CA ASP A 714 2.38 43.82 13.79
C ASP A 714 2.38 42.40 13.16
N THR A 715 3.49 42.08 12.52
CA THR A 715 3.69 40.77 11.90
C THR A 715 4.09 39.76 12.97
N ILE A 716 3.20 38.87 13.32
CA ILE A 716 3.50 37.75 14.23
C ILE A 716 3.82 36.52 13.37
N ASP A 717 5.00 35.93 13.58
CA ASP A 717 5.25 34.56 13.09
C ASP A 717 4.40 33.59 13.92
N PRO A 718 3.32 33.00 13.38
CA PRO A 718 2.49 32.09 14.15
C PRO A 718 3.39 30.94 14.59
N ALA A 719 3.40 30.65 15.89
CA ALA A 719 4.06 29.47 16.40
C ALA A 719 3.66 28.28 15.52
N ARG A 720 4.62 27.61 14.93
CA ARG A 720 4.40 26.45 14.04
C ARG A 720 3.83 25.31 14.88
N VAL A 721 2.52 25.28 15.02
CA VAL A 721 1.83 24.29 15.85
C VAL A 721 1.70 23.00 15.05
N GLN A 722 2.32 21.95 15.54
CA GLN A 722 2.10 20.60 15.04
C GLN A 722 0.83 20.02 15.67
N PHE A 723 0.03 19.34 14.86
CA PHE A 723 -1.16 18.61 15.30
C PHE A 723 -1.15 17.20 14.73
N PRO A 724 -1.94 16.26 15.31
CA PRO A 724 -1.99 14.89 14.78
C PRO A 724 -2.42 14.85 13.32
N LEU A 725 -1.74 14.04 12.52
CA LEU A 725 -2.07 13.85 11.10
C LEU A 725 -3.34 13.02 10.94
N ASP A 726 -4.14 13.25 9.88
CA ASP A 726 -5.41 12.57 9.62
C ASP A 726 -5.30 11.03 9.62
N TYR A 727 -4.13 10.51 9.36
CA TYR A 727 -3.81 9.08 9.35
C TYR A 727 -3.03 8.63 10.60
N ASP A 728 -2.92 9.46 11.66
CA ASP A 728 -2.28 9.08 12.92
C ASP A 728 -3.15 8.09 13.70
N ARG A 729 -2.75 6.82 13.73
CA ARG A 729 -3.32 5.80 14.64
C ARG A 729 -2.39 5.59 15.81
N ARG A 730 -2.81 6.07 16.99
CA ARG A 730 -2.00 6.01 18.21
C ARG A 730 -1.64 4.58 18.59
N HIS A 731 -2.59 3.67 18.53
CA HIS A 731 -2.43 2.24 18.80
C HIS A 731 -2.89 1.44 17.60
N SER A 732 -2.09 0.45 17.19
CA SER A 732 -2.43 -0.51 16.14
C SER A 732 -1.94 -1.90 16.55
N LEU A 733 -2.84 -2.87 16.57
CA LEU A 733 -2.57 -4.27 16.83
C LEU A 733 -3.02 -5.10 15.64
N THR A 734 -2.14 -5.93 15.13
CA THR A 734 -2.44 -6.95 14.12
C THR A 734 -2.03 -8.31 14.64
N VAL A 735 -2.95 -9.26 14.67
CA VAL A 735 -2.69 -10.66 15.02
C VAL A 735 -3.06 -11.52 13.84
N VAL A 736 -2.09 -12.28 13.35
CA VAL A 736 -2.26 -13.26 12.27
C VAL A 736 -2.07 -14.65 12.85
N GLY A 737 -3.13 -15.43 12.90
CA GLY A 737 -3.11 -16.81 13.40
C GLY A 737 -3.29 -17.81 12.27
N GLN A 738 -2.62 -18.95 12.34
CA GLN A 738 -2.74 -20.06 11.40
C GLN A 738 -2.85 -21.37 12.17
N VAL A 739 -3.74 -22.24 11.69
CA VAL A 739 -3.90 -23.59 12.21
C VAL A 739 -4.00 -24.55 11.03
N GLN A 740 -3.26 -25.66 11.11
CA GLN A 740 -3.34 -26.77 10.17
C GLN A 740 -3.62 -28.05 10.93
N VAL A 741 -4.79 -28.61 10.70
CA VAL A 741 -5.24 -29.84 11.35
C VAL A 741 -4.59 -31.04 10.66
N PRO A 742 -3.92 -31.95 11.35
CA PRO A 742 -3.34 -33.15 10.74
C PRO A 742 -4.41 -34.05 10.09
N ASP A 743 -4.06 -34.76 9.02
CA ASP A 743 -4.96 -35.69 8.31
C ASP A 743 -5.51 -36.82 9.19
N SER A 744 -4.79 -37.10 10.28
CA SER A 744 -5.22 -38.12 11.26
C SER A 744 -6.16 -37.61 12.35
N ALA A 745 -6.36 -36.31 12.48
CA ALA A 745 -7.10 -35.69 13.57
C ALA A 745 -8.61 -35.55 13.28
N GLY A 746 -9.39 -35.49 14.34
CA GLY A 746 -10.82 -35.22 14.33
C GLY A 746 -11.70 -36.47 14.35
N PRO A 747 -12.99 -36.31 14.72
CA PRO A 747 -13.95 -37.39 14.75
C PRO A 747 -14.26 -37.91 13.35
N THR A 748 -14.56 -39.19 13.24
CA THR A 748 -15.04 -39.78 11.98
C THR A 748 -16.57 -39.68 11.94
N ALA A 749 -17.10 -39.01 10.92
CA ALA A 749 -18.54 -38.94 10.64
C ALA A 749 -18.81 -39.47 9.21
N LEU A 750 -19.74 -40.40 9.07
CA LEU A 750 -20.10 -41.04 7.77
C LEU A 750 -18.86 -41.60 7.02
N GLY A 751 -17.90 -42.17 7.75
CA GLY A 751 -16.67 -42.71 7.14
C GLY A 751 -15.62 -41.67 6.70
N VAL A 752 -15.90 -40.39 6.89
CA VAL A 752 -15.00 -39.28 6.55
C VAL A 752 -14.58 -38.52 7.82
N ARG A 753 -13.39 -38.01 7.86
CA ARG A 753 -12.94 -37.09 8.92
C ARG A 753 -13.09 -35.63 8.42
N PRO A 754 -14.15 -34.93 8.78
CA PRO A 754 -14.43 -33.60 8.22
C PRO A 754 -13.39 -32.53 8.58
N LEU A 755 -12.68 -32.69 9.71
CA LEU A 755 -11.64 -31.76 10.15
C LEU A 755 -10.23 -32.13 9.67
N ALA A 756 -10.02 -33.33 9.11
CA ALA A 756 -8.69 -33.76 8.66
C ALA A 756 -8.16 -32.88 7.53
N GLY A 757 -6.93 -32.39 7.66
CA GLY A 757 -6.30 -31.50 6.67
C GLY A 757 -6.90 -30.09 6.58
N LEU A 758 -7.83 -29.71 7.49
CA LEU A 758 -8.42 -28.38 7.49
C LEU A 758 -7.33 -27.34 7.83
N GLU A 759 -7.25 -26.32 7.01
CA GLU A 759 -6.42 -25.14 7.22
C GLU A 759 -7.31 -23.96 7.60
N ALA A 760 -6.93 -23.26 8.66
CA ALA A 760 -7.62 -22.04 9.11
C ALA A 760 -6.61 -20.91 9.26
N ALA A 761 -6.93 -19.75 8.76
CA ALA A 761 -6.15 -18.53 8.98
C ALA A 761 -7.08 -17.41 9.45
N THR A 762 -6.67 -16.69 10.48
CA THR A 762 -7.41 -15.55 11.00
C THR A 762 -6.53 -14.32 11.08
N ILE A 763 -7.11 -13.17 10.75
CA ILE A 763 -6.47 -11.87 10.92
C ILE A 763 -7.36 -11.02 11.82
N VAL A 764 -6.82 -10.61 12.96
CA VAL A 764 -7.46 -9.67 13.87
C VAL A 764 -6.73 -8.34 13.76
N ARG A 765 -7.45 -7.28 13.43
CA ARG A 765 -6.93 -5.90 13.44
C ARG A 765 -7.73 -5.09 14.45
N ALA A 766 -7.03 -4.44 15.37
CA ALA A 766 -7.61 -3.50 16.30
C ALA A 766 -6.77 -2.22 16.34
N SER A 767 -7.39 -1.06 16.17
CA SER A 767 -6.65 0.19 16.16
C SER A 767 -7.48 1.34 16.74
N SER A 768 -6.79 2.32 17.33
CA SER A 768 -7.42 3.58 17.69
C SER A 768 -8.00 4.26 16.45
N GLY A 769 -9.12 4.96 16.63
CA GLY A 769 -9.72 5.74 15.55
C GLY A 769 -8.78 6.83 15.02
N LEU A 770 -9.01 7.24 13.79
CA LEU A 770 -8.32 8.37 13.18
C LEU A 770 -8.69 9.68 13.87
N PRO A 771 -7.80 10.66 13.91
CA PRO A 771 -8.12 11.96 14.45
C PRO A 771 -9.05 12.75 13.52
N TYR A 772 -9.84 13.63 14.09
CA TYR A 772 -10.66 14.58 13.36
C TYR A 772 -10.76 15.92 14.09
N THR A 773 -11.16 16.95 13.37
CA THR A 773 -11.34 18.31 13.89
C THR A 773 -12.81 18.56 14.14
N MET A 774 -13.19 18.94 15.36
CA MET A 774 -14.54 19.43 15.64
C MET A 774 -14.74 20.87 15.16
N THR A 775 -15.97 21.17 14.77
CA THR A 775 -16.43 22.52 14.43
C THR A 775 -17.64 22.89 15.26
N ASN A 776 -17.98 24.18 15.27
CA ASN A 776 -19.28 24.62 15.77
C ASN A 776 -20.44 24.05 14.92
N ALA A 777 -21.68 24.30 15.32
CA ALA A 777 -22.88 23.79 14.63
C ALA A 777 -23.02 24.30 13.19
N THR A 778 -22.45 25.46 12.85
CA THR A 778 -22.47 26.05 11.50
C THR A 778 -21.33 25.54 10.61
N GLY A 779 -20.34 24.86 11.19
CA GLY A 779 -19.19 24.27 10.47
C GLY A 779 -18.09 25.26 10.10
N ASP A 780 -18.22 26.53 10.48
CA ASP A 780 -17.32 27.64 10.09
C ASP A 780 -16.18 27.89 11.08
N THR A 781 -16.31 27.46 12.33
CA THR A 781 -15.35 27.71 13.39
C THR A 781 -14.84 26.40 13.98
N LEU A 782 -13.51 26.25 14.06
CA LEU A 782 -12.88 25.08 14.66
C LEU A 782 -13.00 25.13 16.19
N ILE A 783 -13.35 24.00 16.79
CA ILE A 783 -13.35 23.80 18.24
C ILE A 783 -12.07 23.10 18.65
N GLY A 784 -11.14 23.86 19.29
CA GLY A 784 -9.84 23.35 19.69
C GLY A 784 -8.80 23.34 18.56
N LEU A 785 -7.74 22.57 18.75
CA LEU A 785 -6.70 22.39 17.72
C LEU A 785 -7.19 21.44 16.62
N PRO A 786 -6.66 21.57 15.38
CA PRO A 786 -6.92 20.58 14.34
C PRO A 786 -6.62 19.17 14.84
N ASN A 787 -7.49 18.22 14.49
CA ASN A 787 -7.30 16.79 14.78
C ASN A 787 -7.14 16.44 16.27
N SER A 788 -7.75 17.24 17.17
CA SER A 788 -7.68 17.00 18.61
C SER A 788 -8.65 15.93 19.11
N TYR A 789 -9.63 15.55 18.31
CA TYR A 789 -10.58 14.48 18.62
C TYR A 789 -10.26 13.21 17.86
N ARG A 790 -10.81 12.06 18.30
CA ARG A 790 -10.58 10.77 17.66
C ARG A 790 -11.88 10.00 17.44
N LEU A 791 -11.96 9.35 16.29
CA LEU A 791 -13.00 8.38 15.98
C LEU A 791 -12.97 7.20 16.96
N PRO A 792 -14.06 6.45 17.09
CA PRO A 792 -14.08 5.20 17.85
C PRO A 792 -13.04 4.19 17.36
N MET A 793 -12.69 3.25 18.23
CA MET A 793 -11.77 2.16 17.91
C MET A 793 -12.33 1.27 16.79
N LEU A 794 -11.49 1.01 15.79
CA LEU A 794 -11.78 0.08 14.69
C LEU A 794 -11.33 -1.34 15.07
N VAL A 795 -12.19 -2.32 14.82
CA VAL A 795 -11.86 -3.75 15.00
C VAL A 795 -12.40 -4.54 13.83
N THR A 796 -11.56 -5.34 13.20
CA THR A 796 -11.96 -6.33 12.18
C THR A 796 -11.37 -7.69 12.52
N VAL A 797 -12.14 -8.73 12.22
CA VAL A 797 -11.73 -10.12 12.31
C VAL A 797 -12.03 -10.76 10.95
N ASP A 798 -11.00 -11.27 10.29
CA ASP A 798 -11.13 -11.96 9.01
C ASP A 798 -10.74 -13.42 9.20
N LEU A 799 -11.39 -14.32 8.48
CA LEU A 799 -11.21 -15.77 8.59
C LEU A 799 -11.19 -16.41 7.21
N LEU A 800 -10.16 -17.23 6.95
CA LEU A 800 -10.09 -18.12 5.81
C LEU A 800 -10.11 -19.57 6.32
N LEU A 801 -11.07 -20.34 5.86
CA LEU A 801 -11.12 -21.79 6.08
C LEU A 801 -10.91 -22.49 4.74
N ARG A 802 -9.92 -23.37 4.66
CA ARG A 802 -9.59 -24.13 3.45
C ARG A 802 -9.57 -25.61 3.73
N ARG A 803 -10.18 -26.38 2.86
CA ARG A 803 -10.15 -27.83 2.86
C ARG A 803 -9.44 -28.34 1.61
N PRO A 804 -8.21 -28.86 1.71
CA PRO A 804 -7.57 -29.55 0.61
C PRO A 804 -8.32 -30.82 0.21
N LEU A 805 -8.39 -31.09 -1.07
CA LEU A 805 -9.01 -32.24 -1.70
C LEU A 805 -8.02 -32.92 -2.64
N ARG A 806 -8.00 -34.25 -2.65
CA ARG A 806 -7.22 -35.03 -3.64
C ARG A 806 -8.11 -35.50 -4.76
N LEU A 807 -7.89 -35.07 -5.97
CA LEU A 807 -8.65 -35.39 -7.17
C LEU A 807 -7.77 -36.22 -8.14
N GLY A 808 -7.49 -37.46 -7.76
CA GLY A 808 -6.57 -38.32 -8.50
C GLY A 808 -5.13 -37.77 -8.41
N ARG A 809 -4.54 -37.44 -9.56
CA ARG A 809 -3.20 -36.82 -9.63
C ARG A 809 -3.18 -35.32 -9.32
N TRP A 810 -4.34 -34.66 -9.28
CA TRP A 810 -4.48 -33.24 -9.04
C TRP A 810 -4.80 -32.97 -7.58
N GLN A 811 -4.38 -31.81 -7.10
CA GLN A 811 -4.73 -31.29 -5.78
C GLN A 811 -5.75 -30.18 -5.97
N GLY A 812 -6.85 -30.27 -5.26
CA GLY A 812 -7.85 -29.22 -5.22
C GLY A 812 -8.02 -28.69 -3.81
N SER A 813 -8.73 -27.61 -3.68
CA SER A 813 -9.23 -27.14 -2.40
C SER A 813 -10.58 -26.43 -2.56
N VAL A 814 -11.38 -26.52 -1.51
CA VAL A 814 -12.56 -25.66 -1.33
C VAL A 814 -12.29 -24.77 -0.15
N TYR A 815 -12.65 -23.50 -0.25
CA TYR A 815 -12.43 -22.57 0.83
C TYR A 815 -13.54 -21.54 0.98
N VAL A 816 -13.62 -20.99 2.20
CA VAL A 816 -14.52 -19.91 2.57
C VAL A 816 -13.67 -18.78 3.13
N ASP A 817 -13.73 -17.61 2.51
CA ASP A 817 -13.11 -16.36 3.00
C ASP A 817 -14.22 -15.47 3.58
N VAL A 818 -14.09 -15.14 4.85
CA VAL A 818 -15.04 -14.28 5.58
C VAL A 818 -14.29 -13.04 6.07
N ARG A 819 -14.69 -11.88 5.56
CA ARG A 819 -14.16 -10.58 6.00
C ARG A 819 -15.13 -9.93 6.98
N ASN A 820 -14.59 -9.21 7.98
CA ASN A 820 -15.38 -8.63 9.06
C ASN A 820 -16.35 -9.67 9.67
N LEU A 821 -15.83 -10.81 10.11
CA LEU A 821 -16.59 -11.96 10.66
C LEU A 821 -17.61 -11.54 11.71
N LEU A 822 -17.28 -10.55 12.54
CA LEU A 822 -18.15 -10.05 13.60
C LEU A 822 -19.25 -9.11 13.09
N ASN A 823 -19.26 -8.79 11.80
CA ASN A 823 -20.15 -7.78 11.18
C ASN A 823 -20.18 -6.46 11.95
N ARG A 824 -19.03 -6.07 12.50
CA ARG A 824 -18.92 -4.83 13.27
C ARG A 824 -19.09 -3.63 12.35
N ARG A 825 -19.94 -2.69 12.74
CA ARG A 825 -20.09 -1.37 12.11
C ARG A 825 -18.96 -0.48 12.58
N ASN A 826 -17.83 -0.50 11.87
CA ASN A 826 -16.72 0.38 12.14
C ASN A 826 -17.05 1.78 11.63
N ILE A 827 -16.89 2.79 12.48
CA ILE A 827 -17.11 4.19 12.12
C ILE A 827 -15.80 4.74 11.55
N GLU A 828 -15.81 5.12 10.29
CA GLU A 828 -14.65 5.62 9.54
C GLU A 828 -14.69 7.14 9.33
N ALA A 829 -15.87 7.74 9.46
CA ALA A 829 -16.06 9.18 9.43
C ALA A 829 -17.18 9.64 10.37
N VAL A 830 -17.10 10.88 10.80
CA VAL A 830 -18.14 11.53 11.60
C VAL A 830 -18.39 12.94 11.07
N ARG A 831 -19.53 13.48 11.40
CA ARG A 831 -19.82 14.90 11.20
C ARG A 831 -19.02 15.72 12.19
N ARG A 832 -18.35 16.75 11.69
CA ARG A 832 -17.44 17.56 12.50
C ARG A 832 -18.16 18.37 13.58
N GLU A 833 -19.41 18.76 13.34
CA GLU A 833 -20.23 19.54 14.27
C GLU A 833 -20.77 18.74 15.46
N SER A 834 -20.89 17.41 15.31
CA SER A 834 -21.49 16.57 16.36
C SER A 834 -20.57 15.48 16.91
N GLY A 835 -19.52 15.12 16.16
CA GLY A 835 -18.67 13.96 16.47
C GLY A 835 -19.38 12.61 16.28
N MET A 836 -20.54 12.60 15.63
CA MET A 836 -21.37 11.41 15.38
C MET A 836 -21.47 11.13 13.88
N PRO A 837 -21.65 9.87 13.45
CA PRO A 837 -21.87 9.57 12.04
C PRO A 837 -23.22 10.11 11.55
N ASN A 838 -24.25 10.06 12.40
CA ASN A 838 -25.59 10.53 12.08
C ASN A 838 -25.72 12.04 12.23
N PRO A 839 -26.50 12.72 11.39
CA PRO A 839 -26.82 14.12 11.57
C PRO A 839 -27.70 14.32 12.83
N THR A 840 -27.60 15.48 13.45
CA THR A 840 -28.54 15.88 14.52
C THR A 840 -29.90 16.21 13.92
N SER A 841 -30.98 16.03 14.68
CA SER A 841 -32.33 16.43 14.23
C SER A 841 -32.36 17.91 13.82
N GLY A 842 -31.73 18.78 14.58
CA GLY A 842 -31.68 20.21 14.27
C GLY A 842 -30.93 20.54 12.98
N ALA A 843 -29.90 19.74 12.61
CA ALA A 843 -29.23 19.92 11.33
C ALA A 843 -30.10 19.47 10.16
N ILE A 844 -30.88 18.40 10.33
CA ILE A 844 -31.83 17.91 9.32
C ILE A 844 -32.96 18.95 9.14
N ASP A 845 -33.55 19.40 10.27
CA ASP A 845 -34.63 20.40 10.27
C ASP A 845 -34.17 21.70 9.60
N SER A 846 -32.97 22.20 9.93
CA SER A 846 -32.39 23.40 9.29
C SER A 846 -32.15 23.21 7.79
N LEU A 847 -31.78 22.03 7.35
CA LEU A 847 -31.59 21.72 5.95
C LEU A 847 -32.93 21.70 5.21
N ALA A 848 -33.94 21.06 5.80
CA ALA A 848 -35.31 21.00 5.26
C ALA A 848 -35.96 22.41 5.19
N GLU A 849 -35.78 23.23 6.24
CA GLU A 849 -36.29 24.62 6.25
C GLU A 849 -35.68 25.47 5.13
N ARG A 850 -34.37 25.41 4.93
CA ARG A 850 -33.73 26.17 3.85
C ARG A 850 -34.22 25.73 2.47
N ALA A 851 -34.38 24.40 2.29
CA ALA A 851 -34.86 23.87 1.01
C ALA A 851 -36.34 24.26 0.75
N PHE A 852 -37.19 24.15 1.76
CA PHE A 852 -38.58 24.61 1.68
C PHE A 852 -38.71 26.11 1.41
N ALA A 853 -37.88 26.93 2.05
CA ALA A 853 -37.87 28.37 1.83
C ALA A 853 -37.41 28.76 0.41
N ALA A 854 -36.50 27.93 -0.18
CA ALA A 854 -36.03 28.15 -1.55
C ALA A 854 -37.04 27.73 -2.63
N HIS A 855 -37.90 26.76 -2.31
CA HIS A 855 -38.84 26.15 -3.27
C HIS A 855 -40.23 25.94 -2.64
N PRO A 856 -40.96 27.00 -2.28
CA PRO A 856 -42.27 26.91 -1.64
C PRO A 856 -43.43 26.67 -2.63
N GLU A 857 -43.12 26.49 -3.94
CA GLU A 857 -44.14 26.41 -5.00
C GLU A 857 -44.99 25.13 -4.85
N PRO A 858 -46.32 25.23 -5.02
CA PRO A 858 -47.19 24.07 -4.99
C PRO A 858 -46.86 23.04 -6.08
N ILE A 859 -47.04 21.77 -5.78
CA ILE A 859 -46.88 20.67 -6.72
C ILE A 859 -48.24 20.18 -7.18
N PRO A 860 -48.65 20.48 -8.45
CA PRO A 860 -49.95 20.11 -8.95
C PRO A 860 -50.02 18.64 -9.35
N TYR A 861 -51.21 18.06 -9.39
CA TYR A 861 -51.52 16.68 -9.72
C TYR A 861 -50.86 16.18 -11.04
N GLU A 862 -50.78 17.05 -12.04
CA GLU A 862 -50.16 16.74 -13.34
C GLU A 862 -48.62 16.67 -13.28
N SER A 863 -48.03 17.15 -12.21
CA SER A 863 -46.58 17.16 -12.08
C SER A 863 -46.07 15.74 -11.84
N PRO A 864 -44.97 15.33 -12.47
CA PRO A 864 -44.29 14.05 -12.16
C PRO A 864 -43.76 14.00 -10.73
N ARG A 865 -43.69 15.14 -10.06
CA ARG A 865 -43.32 15.27 -8.65
C ARG A 865 -44.45 15.04 -7.68
N TYR A 866 -45.70 15.05 -8.11
CA TYR A 866 -46.88 14.86 -7.24
C TYR A 866 -46.85 13.51 -6.54
N ARG A 867 -47.15 13.51 -5.27
CA ARG A 867 -47.25 12.34 -4.38
C ARG A 867 -48.57 12.35 -3.64
N ALA A 868 -49.49 11.48 -4.06
CA ALA A 868 -50.87 11.44 -3.55
C ALA A 868 -50.97 11.30 -2.01
N PHE A 869 -49.95 10.67 -1.37
CA PHE A 869 -49.93 10.57 0.09
C PHE A 869 -49.64 11.90 0.81
N ALA A 870 -49.15 12.88 0.11
CA ALA A 870 -48.79 14.21 0.67
C ALA A 870 -49.86 15.27 0.47
N ASP A 871 -50.82 15.07 -0.46
CA ASP A 871 -52.00 15.86 -0.65
C ASP A 871 -53.02 15.44 0.43
N LEU A 872 -52.99 16.12 1.54
CA LEU A 872 -53.77 15.76 2.74
C LEU A 872 -55.25 16.10 2.67
N ASP A 873 -55.58 17.13 1.90
CA ASP A 873 -56.94 17.59 1.72
C ASP A 873 -57.59 17.12 0.41
N GLY A 874 -56.85 16.45 -0.48
CA GLY A 874 -57.31 15.85 -1.73
C GLY A 874 -57.67 16.87 -2.80
N ASN A 875 -57.13 18.09 -2.74
CA ASN A 875 -57.47 19.19 -3.66
C ASN A 875 -56.71 19.10 -5.01
N GLY A 876 -55.79 18.14 -5.15
CA GLY A 876 -54.91 17.96 -6.32
C GLY A 876 -53.68 18.85 -6.35
N LEU A 877 -53.38 19.51 -5.22
CA LEU A 877 -52.17 20.29 -4.99
C LEU A 877 -51.49 19.86 -3.72
N ILE A 878 -50.18 19.74 -3.73
CA ILE A 878 -49.40 19.65 -2.50
C ILE A 878 -48.90 21.05 -2.24
N GLU A 879 -49.44 21.70 -1.21
CA GLU A 879 -49.16 23.10 -0.96
C GLU A 879 -49.04 23.44 0.53
N GLY A 880 -48.51 24.62 0.78
CA GLY A 880 -48.35 25.12 2.12
C GLY A 880 -47.37 24.29 2.98
N ARG A 881 -47.19 24.69 4.23
CA ARG A 881 -46.23 24.08 5.16
C ARG A 881 -46.69 22.71 5.62
N SER A 882 -47.98 22.46 5.75
CA SER A 882 -48.52 21.19 6.25
C SER A 882 -48.24 19.99 5.32
N GLU A 883 -48.15 20.23 4.03
CA GLU A 883 -48.00 19.18 3.01
C GLU A 883 -46.60 19.17 2.42
N LEU A 884 -46.03 20.33 2.05
CA LEU A 884 -44.69 20.41 1.46
C LEU A 884 -43.57 20.16 2.49
N PHE A 885 -43.61 20.75 3.66
CA PHE A 885 -42.50 20.66 4.61
C PHE A 885 -42.20 19.23 5.07
N PRO A 886 -43.17 18.34 5.33
CA PRO A 886 -42.90 16.93 5.61
C PRO A 886 -42.15 16.20 4.50
N LEU A 887 -42.39 16.54 3.23
CA LEU A 887 -41.67 15.99 2.09
C LEU A 887 -40.19 16.47 2.10
N TYR A 888 -39.97 17.77 2.35
CA TYR A 888 -38.60 18.30 2.50
C TYR A 888 -37.88 17.68 3.68
N LEU A 889 -38.52 17.45 4.80
CA LEU A 889 -37.96 16.82 5.97
C LEU A 889 -37.56 15.37 5.69
N SER A 890 -38.43 14.60 5.03
CA SER A 890 -38.15 13.23 4.65
C SER A 890 -37.02 13.13 3.60
N ALA A 891 -37.01 14.01 2.62
CA ALA A 891 -35.95 14.10 1.63
C ALA A 891 -34.60 14.48 2.26
N ALA A 892 -34.60 15.42 3.22
CA ALA A 892 -33.40 15.79 3.98
C ALA A 892 -32.84 14.65 4.81
N ARG A 893 -33.68 13.84 5.45
CA ARG A 893 -33.30 12.63 6.18
C ARG A 893 -32.65 11.60 5.26
N ASP A 894 -33.26 11.36 4.10
CA ASP A 894 -32.75 10.43 3.10
C ASP A 894 -31.41 10.90 2.52
N TYR A 895 -31.31 12.18 2.16
CA TYR A 895 -30.09 12.78 1.62
C TYR A 895 -28.92 12.73 2.62
N THR A 896 -29.19 12.96 3.88
CA THR A 896 -28.17 13.02 4.94
C THR A 896 -27.80 11.67 5.54
N GLN A 897 -28.31 10.57 4.99
CA GLN A 897 -27.97 9.22 5.43
C GLN A 897 -26.44 9.02 5.42
N PRO A 898 -25.85 8.55 6.53
CA PRO A 898 -24.39 8.52 6.68
C PRO A 898 -23.76 7.26 6.08
N LEU A 899 -24.02 6.98 4.81
CA LEU A 899 -23.53 5.76 4.14
C LEU A 899 -22.03 5.59 4.26
N PHE A 900 -21.27 6.60 3.86
CA PHE A 900 -19.80 6.56 3.82
C PHE A 900 -19.12 6.84 5.18
N SER A 901 -19.92 6.94 6.25
CA SER A 901 -19.39 7.01 7.60
C SER A 901 -19.04 5.64 8.19
N TYR A 902 -19.39 4.58 7.51
CA TYR A 902 -19.22 3.21 7.98
C TYR A 902 -18.38 2.39 7.00
N GLY A 903 -17.49 1.56 7.55
CA GLY A 903 -16.70 0.60 6.80
C GLY A 903 -17.54 -0.56 6.24
N PRO A 904 -16.89 -1.53 5.55
CA PRO A 904 -17.58 -2.61 4.86
C PRO A 904 -18.32 -3.56 5.81
N PRO A 905 -19.43 -4.17 5.34
CA PRO A 905 -20.16 -5.21 6.06
C PRO A 905 -19.35 -6.51 6.13
N ARG A 906 -19.91 -7.53 6.72
CA ARG A 906 -19.37 -8.88 6.63
C ARG A 906 -19.50 -9.39 5.19
N LEU A 907 -18.36 -9.79 4.61
CA LEU A 907 -18.28 -10.32 3.26
C LEU A 907 -17.98 -11.81 3.32
N PHE A 908 -18.71 -12.60 2.55
CA PHE A 908 -18.47 -14.02 2.37
C PHE A 908 -18.02 -14.30 0.95
N ARG A 909 -17.05 -15.19 0.77
CA ARG A 909 -16.59 -15.67 -0.54
C ARG A 909 -16.41 -17.16 -0.47
N LEU A 910 -16.99 -17.86 -1.42
CA LEU A 910 -16.82 -19.30 -1.60
C LEU A 910 -15.85 -19.49 -2.77
N GLY A 911 -14.82 -20.27 -2.56
CA GLY A 911 -13.82 -20.50 -3.57
C GLY A 911 -13.52 -21.97 -3.80
N VAL A 912 -13.20 -22.29 -5.05
CA VAL A 912 -12.66 -23.57 -5.46
C VAL A 912 -11.31 -23.35 -6.14
N GLU A 913 -10.38 -24.25 -5.90
CA GLU A 913 -9.03 -24.15 -6.44
C GLU A 913 -8.59 -25.52 -6.94
N LEU A 914 -7.89 -25.52 -8.07
CA LEU A 914 -7.22 -26.68 -8.64
C LEU A 914 -5.74 -26.34 -8.81
N VAL A 915 -4.87 -27.22 -8.34
CA VAL A 915 -3.42 -27.15 -8.49
C VAL A 915 -2.93 -28.42 -9.19
N PHE A 916 -2.11 -28.31 -10.19
CA PHE A 916 -1.59 -29.40 -11.00
C PHE A 916 -0.13 -29.25 -11.39
#